data_3aaaabe6722a3c68afe4c2a570e121f3
#
_entry.id   3aaaabe6722a3c68afe4c2a570e121f3
#
_cell.length_a   1.000
_cell.length_b   1.000
_cell.length_c   1.000
_cell.angle_alpha   90.00
_cell.angle_beta   90.00
_cell.angle_gamma   90.00
#
_symmetry.space_group_name_H-M   'P 1'
#
loop_
_entity.id
_entity.type
_entity.pdbx_description
1 polymer ?
#
loop_
_entity_poly.entity_id
_entity_poly.type
_entity_poly.pdbx_seq_one_letter_code
_entity_poly.pdbx_strand_id
1 'polypeptide(L)'
;VERALVARVSAPAFPSSTYRLQFGPQFRFADATAIVPYLDALGIGWLYASPYFKARPGSTHGYDVVDHNELNPEVGDDAEHRALIDALHARGMGHLLDFVPNHMGIGANNPWWRDVLMLGPLSTYATFFDIDWNARSMGRGKVVLPVLGDHYGQIVERRELTVAFDRASGELVLRYFDHAFPLAPATYARVLERASQRELAAAFGALRGRPRERRRRAALRERIAVQVREFAERMTRDAPFAAAVDAACATFADDPDRLDALVRAQHYRLAFWRVAADEINYRRFFDVNDLAGLRVEDAEVLARTHELLFAMIADGRVDGVRIDHIDGLANPGGYVNLLADRAHALGQPLYLVVEKILLGDERLRPTWHIDGTTGYDFMNLVLGLFVDAQAERSFDRISARATGQSTTFAEEAYAAKRRILRVDLASELAVLTDALTRIAAIDRRSNDFTNLAIRRALIEVIAAFPVYRTYVVDESSEPDDARIIAAAVAAAAARADLPDAALFAFIADALAARLAQSGGRYDRTDVIRFAMRFQQYTGPVMAKSLEDTAFYRYPRLTALNEVGGEPARFGRSPAEFHAANRERAHAHPHAMLATATHDHKRGEDTRLRIAALSEFPAEWSRALARWSRMNAALRDAAHDAPTPVDELLFYQTVIGTLPPDVLLGAPTDADAHAVYVDRLAAYAVKAAREAKRRTSWTDPNEAYEAALDAFVRGALGSETPFFRDARALAAQLAPVSAVHGLAQVALKLTAPGSIRGASCGTSRWSTPTTGGRSITARAARRSRHFARTTIRRCSPANSSTPGPTAASSSSSPGGSCSCGANARQRSAARRTAH
;
A
#
# COMPACT_ATOMS: atom_id res chain seq x y z
N VAL A 1 48.06 8.28 14.21
CA VAL A 1 47.30 7.04 14.12
C VAL A 1 46.74 6.96 12.70
N GLU A 2 47.52 6.37 11.78
CA GLU A 2 47.15 6.10 10.40
C GLU A 2 46.01 5.07 10.35
N ARG A 3 44.82 5.55 10.02
CA ARG A 3 43.80 4.66 9.48
C ARG A 3 44.25 4.33 8.06
N ALA A 4 44.67 3.10 7.82
CA ALA A 4 44.87 2.56 6.50
C ALA A 4 43.63 2.85 5.65
N LEU A 5 43.78 3.65 4.60
CA LEU A 5 42.81 3.75 3.51
C LEU A 5 42.79 2.39 2.82
N VAL A 6 41.93 1.49 3.27
CA VAL A 6 41.51 0.40 2.43
C VAL A 6 40.79 1.08 1.25
N ALA A 7 41.35 0.94 0.06
CA ALA A 7 40.71 1.44 -1.15
C ALA A 7 39.29 0.82 -1.20
N ARG A 8 38.26 1.66 -1.01
CA ARG A 8 36.87 1.23 -1.21
C ARG A 8 36.79 0.76 -2.67
N VAL A 9 36.49 -0.50 -2.87
CA VAL A 9 36.00 -0.96 -4.17
C VAL A 9 34.67 -0.26 -4.35
N SER A 10 34.63 0.77 -5.21
CA SER A 10 33.38 1.51 -5.44
C SER A 10 32.36 0.55 -6.05
N ALA A 11 31.16 0.48 -5.46
CA ALA A 11 30.04 -0.21 -6.06
C ALA A 11 29.80 0.35 -7.48
N PRO A 12 29.37 -0.50 -8.45
CA PRO A 12 28.99 0.00 -9.78
C PRO A 12 27.91 1.09 -9.64
N ALA A 13 27.94 2.11 -10.48
CA ALA A 13 26.96 3.20 -10.46
C ALA A 13 25.51 2.70 -10.65
N PHE A 14 25.32 1.54 -11.27
CA PHE A 14 24.02 0.91 -11.51
C PHE A 14 24.07 -0.57 -11.14
N PRO A 15 23.01 -1.14 -10.52
CA PRO A 15 22.97 -2.53 -10.20
C PRO A 15 22.82 -3.40 -11.47
N SER A 16 23.67 -4.41 -11.62
CA SER A 16 23.42 -5.50 -12.59
C SER A 16 22.26 -6.37 -12.12
N SER A 17 22.17 -6.57 -10.82
CA SER A 17 21.14 -7.36 -10.15
C SER A 17 20.89 -6.85 -8.74
N THR A 18 19.65 -6.99 -8.26
CA THR A 18 19.27 -6.64 -6.89
C THR A 18 18.61 -7.82 -6.21
N TYR A 19 18.74 -7.93 -4.89
CA TYR A 19 18.00 -8.89 -4.09
C TYR A 19 17.29 -8.15 -2.95
N ARG A 20 15.94 -8.24 -2.93
CA ARG A 20 15.16 -7.53 -1.92
C ARG A 20 15.10 -8.31 -0.61
N LEU A 21 15.52 -7.66 0.48
CA LEU A 21 15.35 -8.15 1.85
C LEU A 21 14.27 -7.37 2.57
N GLN A 22 13.41 -8.10 3.28
CA GLN A 22 12.40 -7.52 4.15
C GLN A 22 12.96 -7.40 5.56
N PHE A 23 13.20 -6.17 6.01
CA PHE A 23 13.63 -5.85 7.37
C PHE A 23 12.43 -5.77 8.34
N GLY A 24 12.70 -6.08 9.60
CA GLY A 24 11.72 -6.04 10.67
C GLY A 24 12.26 -6.75 11.92
N PRO A 25 11.44 -6.90 12.98
CA PRO A 25 11.89 -7.51 14.24
C PRO A 25 12.45 -8.92 14.10
N GLN A 26 12.07 -9.65 13.04
CA GLN A 26 12.50 -11.05 12.79
C GLN A 26 13.67 -11.16 11.83
N PHE A 27 14.07 -10.05 11.19
CA PHE A 27 15.20 -10.02 10.26
C PHE A 27 15.83 -8.62 10.30
N ARG A 28 16.93 -8.53 11.02
CA ARG A 28 17.62 -7.28 11.39
C ARG A 28 18.83 -7.00 10.49
N PHE A 29 19.49 -5.85 10.69
CA PHE A 29 20.73 -5.51 9.97
C PHE A 29 21.82 -6.56 10.19
N ALA A 30 21.98 -7.07 11.42
CA ALA A 30 22.94 -8.13 11.73
C ALA A 30 22.66 -9.43 10.95
N ASP A 31 21.38 -9.82 10.78
CA ASP A 31 21.00 -10.99 9.99
C ASP A 31 21.32 -10.78 8.50
N ALA A 32 21.06 -9.58 7.99
CA ALA A 32 21.40 -9.22 6.62
C ALA A 32 22.92 -9.27 6.39
N THR A 33 23.71 -8.71 7.31
CA THR A 33 25.18 -8.77 7.28
C THR A 33 25.69 -10.22 7.19
N ALA A 34 25.07 -11.13 7.93
CA ALA A 34 25.46 -12.55 7.94
C ALA A 34 25.22 -13.25 6.59
N ILE A 35 24.30 -12.78 5.76
CA ILE A 35 24.00 -13.38 4.44
C ILE A 35 24.65 -12.64 3.26
N VAL A 36 25.36 -11.54 3.48
CA VAL A 36 26.07 -10.82 2.39
C VAL A 36 27.01 -11.75 1.61
N PRO A 37 27.83 -12.66 2.23
CA PRO A 37 28.65 -13.61 1.47
C PRO A 37 27.86 -14.57 0.59
N TYR A 38 26.64 -14.91 0.98
CA TYR A 38 25.74 -15.73 0.15
C TYR A 38 25.21 -14.95 -1.04
N LEU A 39 24.82 -13.69 -0.84
CA LEU A 39 24.32 -12.81 -1.92
C LEU A 39 25.43 -12.58 -2.96
N ASP A 40 26.64 -12.33 -2.53
CA ASP A 40 27.82 -12.19 -3.39
C ASP A 40 28.07 -13.48 -4.19
N ALA A 41 28.09 -14.65 -3.54
CA ALA A 41 28.24 -15.93 -4.22
C ALA A 41 27.08 -16.25 -5.20
N LEU A 42 25.91 -15.65 -5.01
CA LEU A 42 24.76 -15.75 -5.92
C LEU A 42 24.91 -14.81 -7.13
N GLY A 43 25.87 -13.89 -7.10
CA GLY A 43 26.08 -12.89 -8.15
C GLY A 43 25.17 -11.67 -8.04
N ILE A 44 24.71 -11.36 -6.83
CA ILE A 44 23.88 -10.17 -6.58
C ILE A 44 24.78 -8.94 -6.53
N GLY A 45 24.48 -7.94 -7.36
CA GLY A 45 25.21 -6.68 -7.41
C GLY A 45 24.84 -5.74 -6.26
N TRP A 46 23.54 -5.63 -5.92
CA TRP A 46 23.07 -4.69 -4.88
C TRP A 46 22.05 -5.34 -3.95
N LEU A 47 22.14 -4.99 -2.67
CA LEU A 47 21.09 -5.24 -1.70
C LEU A 47 19.94 -4.24 -1.92
N TYR A 48 18.72 -4.72 -2.10
CA TYR A 48 17.51 -3.89 -2.09
C TYR A 48 16.82 -4.03 -0.72
N ALA A 49 16.94 -3.01 0.11
CA ALA A 49 16.35 -2.98 1.46
C ALA A 49 14.90 -2.50 1.41
N SER A 50 14.00 -3.20 2.13
CA SER A 50 12.69 -2.64 2.46
C SER A 50 12.86 -1.39 3.34
N PRO A 51 11.81 -0.55 3.53
CA PRO A 51 11.92 0.60 4.41
C PRO A 51 12.37 0.19 5.82
N TYR A 52 13.35 0.90 6.36
CA TYR A 52 13.91 0.64 7.68
C TYR A 52 14.05 1.92 8.53
N PHE A 53 13.44 3.02 8.11
CA PHE A 53 13.27 4.17 9.00
C PHE A 53 12.23 3.85 10.06
N LYS A 54 12.24 4.61 11.16
CA LYS A 54 11.42 4.33 12.33
C LYS A 54 9.96 4.22 11.96
N ALA A 55 9.45 3.01 12.00
CA ALA A 55 8.07 2.65 11.72
C ALA A 55 7.26 2.52 13.02
N ARG A 56 5.97 2.29 12.90
CA ARG A 56 5.12 1.96 14.05
C ARG A 56 5.65 0.70 14.74
N PRO A 57 5.60 0.64 16.09
CA PRO A 57 6.03 -0.55 16.83
C PRO A 57 5.31 -1.81 16.33
N GLY A 58 6.07 -2.89 16.11
CA GLY A 58 5.57 -4.16 15.59
C GLY A 58 5.24 -4.15 14.10
N SER A 59 5.64 -3.13 13.35
CA SER A 59 5.51 -3.10 11.88
C SER A 59 6.30 -4.24 11.25
N THR A 60 5.64 -5.02 10.39
CA THR A 60 6.27 -6.14 9.68
C THR A 60 6.76 -5.76 8.28
N HIS A 61 6.49 -4.54 7.83
CA HIS A 61 6.76 -4.09 6.46
C HIS A 61 7.57 -2.78 6.38
N GLY A 62 7.49 -1.89 7.39
CA GLY A 62 8.25 -0.64 7.46
C GLY A 62 7.67 0.54 6.67
N TYR A 63 6.55 0.37 5.94
CA TYR A 63 5.94 1.46 5.15
C TYR A 63 5.12 2.46 5.98
N ASP A 64 4.85 2.15 7.24
CA ASP A 64 4.14 3.01 8.21
C ASP A 64 5.11 3.84 9.06
N VAL A 65 6.02 4.54 8.38
CA VAL A 65 7.06 5.38 9.00
C VAL A 65 6.44 6.42 9.92
N VAL A 66 6.93 6.52 11.14
CA VAL A 66 6.52 7.53 12.13
C VAL A 66 7.59 8.60 12.37
N ASP A 67 8.83 8.32 12.00
CA ASP A 67 9.93 9.28 11.99
C ASP A 67 10.93 8.96 10.87
N HIS A 68 11.11 9.91 9.93
CA HIS A 68 12.04 9.76 8.81
C HIS A 68 13.50 10.07 9.18
N ASN A 69 13.75 10.52 10.41
CA ASN A 69 15.08 10.95 10.86
C ASN A 69 15.72 9.99 11.86
N GLU A 70 15.09 8.83 12.07
CA GLU A 70 15.62 7.77 12.92
C GLU A 70 15.55 6.43 12.19
N LEU A 71 16.55 5.56 12.44
CA LEU A 71 16.46 4.15 12.06
C LEU A 71 15.45 3.45 12.97
N ASN A 72 14.80 2.41 12.44
CA ASN A 72 13.87 1.61 13.23
C ASN A 72 14.64 0.76 14.27
N PRO A 73 14.46 1.01 15.58
CA PRO A 73 15.19 0.28 16.61
C PRO A 73 14.85 -1.22 16.63
N GLU A 74 13.71 -1.63 16.07
CA GLU A 74 13.35 -3.05 15.93
C GLU A 74 14.15 -3.74 14.82
N VAL A 75 14.76 -2.97 13.91
CA VAL A 75 15.63 -3.47 12.83
C VAL A 75 17.10 -3.42 13.23
N GLY A 76 17.51 -2.40 14.00
CA GLY A 76 18.87 -2.24 14.47
C GLY A 76 19.27 -0.79 14.70
N ASP A 77 20.50 -0.59 15.11
CA ASP A 77 21.07 0.73 15.36
C ASP A 77 21.99 1.21 14.21
N ASP A 78 22.53 2.41 14.34
CA ASP A 78 23.42 3.01 13.33
C ASP A 78 24.73 2.21 13.17
N ALA A 79 25.23 1.57 14.23
CA ALA A 79 26.46 0.77 14.17
C ALA A 79 26.21 -0.53 13.39
N GLU A 80 25.11 -1.21 13.63
CA GLU A 80 24.69 -2.42 12.90
C GLU A 80 24.44 -2.07 11.41
N HIS A 81 23.78 -0.93 11.15
CA HIS A 81 23.58 -0.45 9.78
C HIS A 81 24.91 -0.18 9.06
N ARG A 82 25.84 0.54 9.69
CA ARG A 82 27.18 0.80 9.11
C ARG A 82 27.93 -0.51 8.84
N ALA A 83 27.88 -1.47 9.74
CA ALA A 83 28.52 -2.76 9.56
C ALA A 83 27.94 -3.52 8.35
N LEU A 84 26.62 -3.43 8.09
CA LEU A 84 26.01 -3.99 6.90
C LEU A 84 26.53 -3.31 5.62
N ILE A 85 26.57 -1.98 5.60
CA ILE A 85 27.04 -1.22 4.43
C ILE A 85 28.55 -1.52 4.15
N ASP A 86 29.37 -1.54 5.18
CA ASP A 86 30.80 -1.88 5.04
C ASP A 86 30.97 -3.31 4.49
N ALA A 87 30.15 -4.26 4.93
CA ALA A 87 30.18 -5.65 4.43
C ALA A 87 29.78 -5.76 2.95
N LEU A 88 28.81 -4.95 2.50
CA LEU A 88 28.38 -4.84 1.10
C LEU A 88 29.51 -4.22 0.26
N HIS A 89 30.00 -3.04 0.63
CA HIS A 89 31.02 -2.30 -0.10
C HIS A 89 32.34 -3.05 -0.18
N ALA A 90 32.73 -3.81 0.86
CA ALA A 90 33.91 -4.66 0.82
C ALA A 90 33.87 -5.75 -0.27
N ARG A 91 32.68 -6.01 -0.86
CA ARG A 91 32.46 -6.94 -1.97
C ARG A 91 32.07 -6.27 -3.27
N GLY A 92 32.15 -4.94 -3.33
CA GLY A 92 31.70 -4.17 -4.49
C GLY A 92 30.18 -4.21 -4.71
N MET A 93 29.43 -4.56 -3.68
CA MET A 93 27.96 -4.55 -3.71
C MET A 93 27.42 -3.18 -3.28
N GLY A 94 26.38 -2.69 -3.95
CA GLY A 94 25.69 -1.46 -3.57
C GLY A 94 24.46 -1.71 -2.68
N HIS A 95 23.91 -0.60 -2.22
CA HIS A 95 22.72 -0.56 -1.34
C HIS A 95 21.62 0.32 -1.92
N LEU A 96 20.47 -0.27 -2.21
CA LEU A 96 19.23 0.40 -2.65
C LEU A 96 18.24 0.46 -1.51
N LEU A 97 17.87 1.67 -1.10
CA LEU A 97 16.90 1.92 -0.03
C LEU A 97 15.48 2.12 -0.61
N ASP A 98 14.50 1.46 -0.02
CA ASP A 98 13.08 1.73 -0.24
C ASP A 98 12.64 2.91 0.63
N PHE A 99 12.29 4.04 0.03
CA PHE A 99 11.96 5.27 0.73
C PHE A 99 10.49 5.67 0.52
N VAL A 100 9.83 6.07 1.62
CA VAL A 100 8.38 6.35 1.66
C VAL A 100 8.13 7.84 1.85
N PRO A 101 8.03 8.66 0.78
CA PRO A 101 7.82 10.10 0.93
C PRO A 101 6.36 10.51 1.07
N ASN A 102 5.42 9.71 0.58
CA ASN A 102 4.02 10.12 0.38
C ASN A 102 3.21 10.24 1.66
N HIS A 103 3.51 9.48 2.71
CA HIS A 103 2.69 9.35 3.91
C HIS A 103 3.48 8.96 5.14
N MET A 104 2.87 9.15 6.31
CA MET A 104 3.38 8.66 7.59
C MET A 104 2.29 7.87 8.32
N GLY A 105 2.75 6.89 9.12
CA GLY A 105 1.92 6.27 10.14
C GLY A 105 1.49 7.29 11.18
N ILE A 106 0.20 7.36 11.49
CA ILE A 106 -0.34 8.25 12.52
C ILE A 106 -0.71 7.48 13.78
N GLY A 107 -0.79 8.18 14.88
CA GLY A 107 -1.09 7.61 16.20
C GLY A 107 -0.20 8.19 17.29
N ALA A 108 -0.18 7.54 18.44
CA ALA A 108 0.55 8.01 19.63
C ALA A 108 2.07 8.07 19.40
N ASN A 109 2.61 7.24 18.54
CA ASN A 109 4.06 7.10 18.27
C ASN A 109 4.59 8.08 17.22
N ASN A 110 3.73 8.87 16.57
CA ASN A 110 4.15 9.91 15.64
C ASN A 110 4.13 11.28 16.37
N PRO A 111 5.30 11.87 16.65
CA PRO A 111 5.37 13.12 17.41
C PRO A 111 4.75 14.30 16.67
N TRP A 112 4.85 14.35 15.34
CA TRP A 112 4.28 15.43 14.53
C TRP A 112 2.75 15.38 14.52
N TRP A 113 2.18 14.16 14.37
CA TRP A 113 0.73 13.98 14.42
C TRP A 113 0.17 14.27 15.80
N ARG A 114 0.89 13.86 16.85
CA ARG A 114 0.52 14.14 18.23
C ARG A 114 0.45 15.65 18.50
N ASP A 115 1.45 16.42 18.04
CA ASP A 115 1.46 17.88 18.14
C ASP A 115 0.30 18.53 17.35
N VAL A 116 -0.05 17.98 16.18
CA VAL A 116 -1.22 18.40 15.40
C VAL A 116 -2.52 18.18 16.19
N LEU A 117 -2.67 17.04 16.84
CA LEU A 117 -3.87 16.76 17.65
C LEU A 117 -3.95 17.65 18.90
N MET A 118 -2.81 17.95 19.52
CA MET A 118 -2.73 18.78 20.72
C MET A 118 -2.96 20.27 20.43
N LEU A 119 -2.39 20.80 19.36
CA LEU A 119 -2.38 22.23 19.05
C LEU A 119 -3.28 22.63 17.87
N GLY A 120 -3.77 21.69 17.11
CA GLY A 120 -4.59 21.92 15.91
C GLY A 120 -3.87 22.79 14.89
N PRO A 121 -4.54 23.79 14.29
CA PRO A 121 -3.92 24.70 13.31
C PRO A 121 -2.80 25.58 13.88
N LEU A 122 -2.56 25.59 15.19
CA LEU A 122 -1.44 26.28 15.82
C LEU A 122 -0.14 25.48 15.72
N SER A 123 -0.22 24.17 15.58
CA SER A 123 0.92 23.27 15.40
C SER A 123 1.84 23.72 14.25
N THR A 124 3.13 23.53 14.41
CA THR A 124 4.10 23.70 13.33
C THR A 124 3.86 22.69 12.21
N TYR A 125 3.43 21.49 12.59
CA TYR A 125 3.18 20.37 11.67
C TYR A 125 1.77 20.36 11.05
N ALA A 126 0.93 21.35 11.35
CA ALA A 126 -0.44 21.43 10.81
C ALA A 126 -0.49 21.56 9.27
N THR A 127 0.61 22.00 8.64
CA THR A 127 0.76 22.08 7.18
C THR A 127 1.59 20.94 6.59
N PHE A 128 2.18 20.08 7.42
CA PHE A 128 2.98 18.94 6.97
C PHE A 128 2.10 17.82 6.43
N PHE A 129 1.00 17.58 7.13
CA PHE A 129 -0.03 16.65 6.69
C PHE A 129 -1.04 17.35 5.80
N ASP A 130 -1.57 16.63 4.83
CA ASP A 130 -2.56 17.15 3.89
C ASP A 130 -3.97 17.09 4.51
N ILE A 131 -4.22 18.00 5.47
CA ILE A 131 -5.46 18.11 6.24
C ILE A 131 -6.29 19.29 5.70
N ASP A 132 -7.57 19.05 5.39
CA ASP A 132 -8.53 20.11 5.11
C ASP A 132 -9.13 20.68 6.41
N TRP A 133 -8.49 21.71 6.93
CA TRP A 133 -8.95 22.44 8.11
C TRP A 133 -10.26 23.24 7.89
N ASN A 134 -10.69 23.39 6.65
CA ASN A 134 -11.90 24.11 6.27
C ASN A 134 -13.04 23.19 5.83
N ALA A 135 -12.91 21.90 6.03
CA ALA A 135 -13.95 20.93 5.72
C ALA A 135 -15.31 21.39 6.25
N ARG A 136 -16.33 21.31 5.40
CA ARG A 136 -17.65 21.95 5.69
C ARG A 136 -18.48 21.14 6.69
N SER A 137 -18.28 19.83 6.77
CA SER A 137 -19.11 18.93 7.56
C SER A 137 -18.62 18.76 8.99
N MET A 138 -18.08 17.62 9.32
CA MET A 138 -17.75 17.28 10.69
C MET A 138 -16.43 17.86 11.21
N GLY A 139 -15.54 18.29 10.31
CA GLY A 139 -14.16 18.56 10.63
C GLY A 139 -13.73 20.03 10.62
N ARG A 140 -14.63 21.03 10.58
CA ARG A 140 -14.18 22.42 10.50
C ARG A 140 -13.27 22.82 11.67
N GLY A 141 -12.00 23.05 11.39
CA GLY A 141 -10.97 23.39 12.37
C GLY A 141 -10.54 22.22 13.26
N LYS A 142 -10.87 20.99 12.90
CA LYS A 142 -10.53 19.74 13.62
C LYS A 142 -10.06 18.68 12.67
N VAL A 143 -9.35 17.67 13.20
CA VAL A 143 -9.06 16.44 12.50
C VAL A 143 -10.14 15.41 12.82
N VAL A 144 -10.72 14.77 11.83
CA VAL A 144 -11.69 13.68 12.02
C VAL A 144 -10.92 12.38 12.22
N LEU A 145 -11.11 11.73 13.38
CA LEU A 145 -10.47 10.47 13.77
C LEU A 145 -11.51 9.35 13.81
N PRO A 146 -11.64 8.54 12.77
CA PRO A 146 -12.60 7.45 12.70
C PRO A 146 -12.08 6.19 13.39
N VAL A 147 -11.99 6.22 14.72
CA VAL A 147 -11.34 5.19 15.54
C VAL A 147 -12.29 4.44 16.46
N LEU A 148 -13.51 4.95 16.64
CA LEU A 148 -14.46 4.35 17.58
C LEU A 148 -15.12 3.11 16.97
N GLY A 149 -15.31 2.09 17.79
CA GLY A 149 -15.96 0.83 17.39
C GLY A 149 -17.47 0.94 17.21
N ASP A 150 -18.07 2.03 17.70
CA ASP A 150 -19.52 2.31 17.63
C ASP A 150 -19.76 3.83 17.54
N HIS A 151 -21.02 4.23 17.45
CA HIS A 151 -21.42 5.63 17.48
C HIS A 151 -20.93 6.35 18.74
N TYR A 152 -20.43 7.56 18.57
CA TYR A 152 -19.78 8.35 19.63
C TYR A 152 -20.62 8.44 20.91
N GLY A 153 -21.93 8.68 20.80
CA GLY A 153 -22.81 8.77 21.99
C GLY A 153 -22.85 7.44 22.76
N GLN A 154 -22.92 6.30 22.08
CA GLN A 154 -22.91 4.97 22.72
C GLN A 154 -21.60 4.70 23.46
N ILE A 155 -20.47 5.10 22.85
CA ILE A 155 -19.14 4.98 23.47
C ILE A 155 -19.04 5.82 24.74
N VAL A 156 -19.56 7.04 24.72
CA VAL A 156 -19.58 7.93 25.90
C VAL A 156 -20.47 7.35 27.00
N GLU A 157 -21.68 6.90 26.65
CA GLU A 157 -22.64 6.31 27.61
C GLU A 157 -22.14 5.02 28.23
N ARG A 158 -21.40 4.18 27.48
CA ARG A 158 -20.75 2.97 27.98
C ARG A 158 -19.47 3.23 28.77
N ARG A 159 -19.07 4.50 28.93
CA ARG A 159 -17.86 4.93 29.66
C ARG A 159 -16.56 4.34 29.10
N GLU A 160 -16.50 4.12 27.79
CA GLU A 160 -15.32 3.58 27.10
C GLU A 160 -14.24 4.64 26.88
N LEU A 161 -14.57 5.93 27.07
CA LEU A 161 -13.63 7.04 27.01
C LEU A 161 -13.23 7.46 28.43
N THR A 162 -11.93 7.57 28.70
CA THR A 162 -11.40 7.99 29.99
C THR A 162 -10.37 9.10 29.83
N VAL A 163 -10.33 10.02 30.81
CA VAL A 163 -9.30 11.06 30.88
C VAL A 163 -8.22 10.58 31.84
N ALA A 164 -6.95 10.75 31.48
CA ALA A 164 -5.83 10.34 32.31
C ALA A 164 -4.60 11.22 32.08
N PHE A 165 -3.70 11.25 33.06
CA PHE A 165 -2.34 11.73 32.85
C PHE A 165 -1.47 10.59 32.27
N ASP A 166 -0.90 10.80 31.12
CA ASP A 166 0.02 9.85 30.54
C ASP A 166 1.45 10.16 30.96
N ARG A 167 2.00 9.31 31.82
CA ARG A 167 3.33 9.51 32.40
C ARG A 167 4.46 9.43 31.39
N ALA A 168 4.26 8.72 30.27
CA ALA A 168 5.27 8.58 29.23
C ALA A 168 5.45 9.87 28.43
N SER A 169 4.35 10.55 28.12
CA SER A 169 4.37 11.80 27.36
C SER A 169 4.36 13.06 28.23
N GLY A 170 3.99 12.95 29.51
CA GLY A 170 3.81 14.10 30.41
C GLY A 170 2.56 14.93 30.12
N GLU A 171 1.56 14.37 29.49
CA GLU A 171 0.38 15.08 29.00
C GLU A 171 -0.92 14.51 29.59
N LEU A 172 -1.96 15.34 29.65
CA LEU A 172 -3.32 14.83 29.82
C LEU A 172 -3.82 14.29 28.48
N VAL A 173 -4.39 13.09 28.53
CA VAL A 173 -4.88 12.37 27.35
C VAL A 173 -6.30 11.88 27.52
N LEU A 174 -7.00 11.74 26.42
CA LEU A 174 -8.22 10.98 26.31
C LEU A 174 -7.86 9.58 25.82
N ARG A 175 -8.24 8.55 26.58
CA ARG A 175 -7.97 7.15 26.24
C ARG A 175 -9.21 6.46 25.68
N TYR A 176 -9.01 5.64 24.67
CA TYR A 176 -9.98 4.70 24.13
C TYR A 176 -9.25 3.40 23.80
N PHE A 177 -9.38 2.38 24.59
CA PHE A 177 -8.56 1.16 24.52
C PHE A 177 -7.06 1.50 24.43
N ASP A 178 -6.39 1.05 23.36
CA ASP A 178 -4.95 1.29 23.14
C ASP A 178 -4.66 2.70 22.56
N HIS A 179 -5.70 3.47 22.23
CA HIS A 179 -5.52 4.83 21.72
C HIS A 179 -5.37 5.84 22.86
N ALA A 180 -4.41 6.74 22.72
CA ALA A 180 -4.19 7.89 23.62
C ALA A 180 -4.13 9.18 22.80
N PHE A 181 -5.14 10.03 22.93
CA PHE A 181 -5.25 11.31 22.23
C PHE A 181 -4.89 12.45 23.17
N PRO A 182 -3.90 13.32 22.83
CA PRO A 182 -3.51 14.42 23.69
C PRO A 182 -4.66 15.41 23.82
N LEU A 183 -4.92 15.89 25.03
CA LEU A 183 -5.85 16.99 25.24
C LEU A 183 -5.19 18.31 24.85
N ALA A 184 -5.97 19.23 24.27
CA ALA A 184 -5.52 20.59 24.01
C ALA A 184 -5.17 21.28 25.34
N PRO A 185 -3.97 21.87 25.52
CA PRO A 185 -3.51 22.39 26.79
C PRO A 185 -4.46 23.40 27.45
N ALA A 186 -5.11 24.25 26.66
CA ALA A 186 -6.13 25.18 27.18
C ALA A 186 -7.32 24.46 27.86
N THR A 187 -7.53 23.16 27.60
CA THR A 187 -8.62 22.36 28.21
C THR A 187 -8.20 21.70 29.52
N TYR A 188 -6.89 21.71 29.86
CA TYR A 188 -6.40 21.25 31.15
C TYR A 188 -7.06 22.03 32.30
N ALA A 189 -7.43 23.31 32.06
CA ALA A 189 -8.20 24.12 32.99
C ALA A 189 -9.42 23.39 33.54
N ARG A 190 -10.15 22.62 32.72
CA ARG A 190 -11.35 21.89 33.15
C ARG A 190 -11.06 20.75 34.13
N VAL A 191 -9.90 20.08 33.97
CA VAL A 191 -9.43 19.04 34.86
C VAL A 191 -8.91 19.67 36.16
N LEU A 192 -8.11 20.73 36.05
CA LEU A 192 -7.47 21.42 37.19
C LEU A 192 -8.47 22.15 38.07
N GLU A 193 -9.55 22.71 37.52
CA GLU A 193 -10.67 23.25 38.33
C GLU A 193 -11.28 22.19 39.25
N ARG A 194 -11.43 20.95 38.76
CA ARG A 194 -11.93 19.81 39.56
C ARG A 194 -10.92 19.32 40.57
N ALA A 195 -9.64 19.43 40.25
CA ALA A 195 -8.56 19.16 41.21
C ALA A 195 -8.34 20.30 42.23
N SER A 196 -9.23 21.30 42.26
CA SER A 196 -9.14 22.50 43.10
C SER A 196 -7.87 23.35 42.88
N GLN A 197 -7.26 23.26 41.69
CA GLN A 197 -6.05 23.99 41.30
C GLN A 197 -6.39 25.25 40.52
N ARG A 198 -7.10 26.21 41.12
CA ARG A 198 -7.71 27.36 40.42
C ARG A 198 -6.71 28.24 39.69
N GLU A 199 -5.56 28.55 40.31
CA GLU A 199 -4.55 29.43 39.68
C GLU A 199 -3.95 28.78 38.45
N LEU A 200 -3.60 27.49 38.53
CA LEU A 200 -3.06 26.72 37.41
C LEU A 200 -4.13 26.52 36.31
N ALA A 201 -5.38 26.31 36.71
CA ALA A 201 -6.50 26.24 35.77
C ALA A 201 -6.66 27.54 34.97
N ALA A 202 -6.58 28.71 35.66
CA ALA A 202 -6.64 30.02 35.00
C ALA A 202 -5.46 30.23 34.02
N ALA A 203 -4.23 29.79 34.41
CA ALA A 203 -3.04 29.87 33.58
C ALA A 203 -3.19 29.04 32.29
N PHE A 204 -3.66 27.77 32.37
CA PHE A 204 -3.93 26.95 31.20
C PHE A 204 -5.09 27.51 30.34
N GLY A 205 -6.16 28.00 30.98
CA GLY A 205 -7.27 28.63 30.31
C GLY A 205 -6.87 29.87 29.49
N ALA A 206 -5.84 30.60 29.90
CA ALA A 206 -5.28 31.74 29.18
C ALA A 206 -4.44 31.37 27.93
N LEU A 207 -4.17 30.09 27.70
CA LEU A 207 -3.47 29.60 26.50
C LEU A 207 -4.36 29.52 25.28
N ARG A 208 -5.61 29.89 25.38
CA ARG A 208 -6.55 29.96 24.24
C ARG A 208 -6.13 31.05 23.27
N GLY A 209 -6.22 30.77 21.99
CA GLY A 209 -6.01 31.74 20.94
C GLY A 209 -5.59 31.16 19.60
N ARG A 210 -5.88 31.90 18.54
CA ARG A 210 -5.43 31.61 17.17
C ARG A 210 -4.81 32.89 16.56
N PRO A 211 -3.62 33.31 17.02
CA PRO A 211 -2.97 34.49 16.50
C PRO A 211 -2.72 34.34 14.98
N ARG A 212 -2.96 35.38 14.21
CA ARG A 212 -2.66 35.41 12.77
C ARG A 212 -1.17 35.62 12.51
N GLU A 213 -0.51 36.42 13.33
CA GLU A 213 0.90 36.76 13.19
C GLU A 213 1.82 35.59 13.54
N ARG A 214 2.78 35.31 12.71
CA ARG A 214 3.76 34.22 12.88
C ARG A 214 4.51 34.31 14.22
N ARG A 215 4.97 35.51 14.60
CA ARG A 215 5.65 35.73 15.90
C ARG A 215 4.76 35.41 17.10
N ARG A 216 3.51 35.86 17.07
CA ARG A 216 2.55 35.61 18.16
C ARG A 216 2.17 34.13 18.23
N ARG A 217 2.11 33.43 17.08
CA ARG A 217 1.91 31.97 17.05
C ARG A 217 3.09 31.26 17.71
N ALA A 218 4.33 31.63 17.35
CA ALA A 218 5.52 31.04 17.94
C ALA A 218 5.58 31.29 19.46
N ALA A 219 5.35 32.53 19.92
CA ALA A 219 5.32 32.86 21.34
C ALA A 219 4.23 32.10 22.12
N LEU A 220 3.07 31.88 21.52
CA LEU A 220 2.02 31.08 22.17
C LEU A 220 2.42 29.60 22.27
N ARG A 221 2.99 29.01 21.22
CA ARG A 221 3.51 27.64 21.27
C ARG A 221 4.56 27.45 22.35
N GLU A 222 5.52 28.37 22.44
CA GLU A 222 6.57 28.33 23.47
C GLU A 222 5.96 28.37 24.88
N ARG A 223 5.02 29.29 25.12
CA ARG A 223 4.30 29.37 26.41
C ARG A 223 3.57 28.06 26.73
N ILE A 224 2.91 27.45 25.74
CA ILE A 224 2.25 26.16 25.90
C ILE A 224 3.26 25.08 26.27
N ALA A 225 4.36 24.98 25.55
CA ALA A 225 5.40 23.98 25.78
C ALA A 225 6.01 24.09 27.18
N VAL A 226 6.32 25.31 27.63
CA VAL A 226 6.83 25.57 28.98
C VAL A 226 5.81 25.12 30.02
N GLN A 227 4.56 25.54 29.88
CA GLN A 227 3.54 25.26 30.90
C GLN A 227 3.16 23.78 30.99
N VAL A 228 3.13 23.06 29.83
CA VAL A 228 2.91 21.61 29.81
C VAL A 228 4.07 20.86 30.47
N ARG A 229 5.31 21.28 30.20
CA ARG A 229 6.50 20.71 30.85
C ARG A 229 6.49 20.92 32.35
N GLU A 230 6.26 22.15 32.83
CA GLU A 230 6.15 22.46 34.27
C GLU A 230 5.05 21.66 34.97
N PHE A 231 3.90 21.49 34.29
CA PHE A 231 2.82 20.64 34.76
C PHE A 231 3.27 19.18 34.88
N ALA A 232 3.92 18.62 33.86
CA ALA A 232 4.42 17.24 33.88
C ALA A 232 5.47 17.01 34.96
N GLU A 233 6.38 17.97 35.15
CA GLU A 233 7.35 17.93 36.25
C GLU A 233 6.66 17.94 37.64
N ARG A 234 5.62 18.77 37.82
CA ARG A 234 4.87 18.81 39.06
C ARG A 234 4.10 17.51 39.31
N MET A 235 3.50 16.92 38.25
CA MET A 235 2.86 15.59 38.33
C MET A 235 3.82 14.48 38.77
N THR A 236 5.11 14.65 38.50
CA THR A 236 6.14 13.67 38.90
C THR A 236 6.65 13.90 40.32
N ARG A 237 6.79 15.17 40.73
CA ARG A 237 7.46 15.53 41.99
C ARG A 237 6.51 15.71 43.20
N ASP A 238 5.24 16.06 42.94
CA ASP A 238 4.22 16.40 43.95
C ASP A 238 3.12 15.33 43.97
N ALA A 239 3.33 14.29 44.79
CA ALA A 239 2.40 13.16 44.86
C ALA A 239 0.96 13.55 45.28
N PRO A 240 0.74 14.44 46.26
CA PRO A 240 -0.60 14.98 46.57
C PRO A 240 -1.27 15.68 45.40
N PHE A 241 -0.50 16.49 44.63
CA PHE A 241 -0.99 17.13 43.42
C PHE A 241 -1.36 16.12 42.36
N ALA A 242 -0.50 15.15 42.10
CA ALA A 242 -0.75 14.08 41.13
C ALA A 242 -2.02 13.29 41.49
N ALA A 243 -2.17 12.91 42.75
CA ALA A 243 -3.36 12.20 43.20
C ALA A 243 -4.64 13.02 43.02
N ALA A 244 -4.60 14.35 43.27
CA ALA A 244 -5.74 15.24 43.06
C ALA A 244 -6.12 15.37 41.60
N VAL A 245 -5.11 15.44 40.69
CA VAL A 245 -5.34 15.49 39.25
C VAL A 245 -5.88 14.14 38.74
N ASP A 246 -5.30 13.01 39.16
CA ASP A 246 -5.76 11.67 38.76
C ASP A 246 -7.22 11.43 39.23
N ALA A 247 -7.55 11.83 40.48
CA ALA A 247 -8.93 11.77 40.97
C ALA A 247 -9.88 12.66 40.15
N ALA A 248 -9.45 13.88 39.78
CA ALA A 248 -10.23 14.77 38.95
C ALA A 248 -10.46 14.18 37.55
N CYS A 249 -9.45 13.55 36.94
CA CYS A 249 -9.58 12.84 35.66
C CYS A 249 -10.62 11.72 35.72
N ALA A 250 -10.61 10.91 36.81
CA ALA A 250 -11.57 9.81 36.97
C ALA A 250 -13.03 10.28 36.99
N THR A 251 -13.30 11.47 37.53
CA THR A 251 -14.67 12.01 37.59
C THR A 251 -15.34 12.29 36.26
N PHE A 252 -14.57 12.36 35.15
CA PHE A 252 -15.13 12.58 33.82
C PHE A 252 -15.87 11.33 33.30
N ALA A 253 -15.49 10.13 33.72
CA ALA A 253 -16.17 8.90 33.33
C ALA A 253 -17.60 8.81 33.88
N ASP A 254 -17.87 9.48 34.99
CA ASP A 254 -19.19 9.46 35.67
C ASP A 254 -20.14 10.59 35.23
N ASP A 255 -19.65 11.49 34.35
CA ASP A 255 -20.40 12.66 33.89
C ASP A 255 -20.30 12.78 32.36
N PRO A 256 -21.16 12.06 31.61
CA PRO A 256 -21.15 12.04 30.15
C PRO A 256 -21.21 13.41 29.48
N ASP A 257 -22.01 14.33 30.04
CA ASP A 257 -22.17 15.68 29.46
C ASP A 257 -20.87 16.50 29.58
N ARG A 258 -20.16 16.37 30.70
CA ARG A 258 -18.88 17.04 30.88
C ARG A 258 -17.76 16.40 30.09
N LEU A 259 -17.77 15.09 29.98
CA LEU A 259 -16.83 14.36 29.08
C LEU A 259 -17.06 14.82 27.65
N ASP A 260 -18.31 14.86 27.16
CA ASP A 260 -18.64 15.34 25.83
C ASP A 260 -18.19 16.79 25.62
N ALA A 261 -18.44 17.68 26.60
CA ALA A 261 -17.98 19.06 26.53
C ALA A 261 -16.44 19.17 26.46
N LEU A 262 -15.69 18.31 27.17
CA LEU A 262 -14.24 18.23 27.08
C LEU A 262 -13.79 17.73 25.73
N VAL A 263 -14.35 16.65 25.22
CA VAL A 263 -14.02 16.04 23.91
C VAL A 263 -14.32 17.01 22.77
N ARG A 264 -15.48 17.68 22.82
CA ARG A 264 -15.83 18.72 21.81
C ARG A 264 -14.89 19.91 21.80
N ALA A 265 -14.17 20.16 22.88
CA ALA A 265 -13.21 21.27 22.94
C ALA A 265 -11.84 20.93 22.30
N GLN A 266 -11.59 19.67 21.91
CA GLN A 266 -10.34 19.24 21.30
C GLN A 266 -10.20 19.69 19.85
N HIS A 267 -8.99 19.63 19.30
CA HIS A 267 -8.69 19.93 17.89
C HIS A 267 -8.93 18.74 16.97
N TYR A 268 -9.46 17.67 17.49
CA TYR A 268 -9.90 16.48 16.75
C TYR A 268 -11.35 16.14 17.11
N ARG A 269 -11.94 15.32 16.30
CA ARG A 269 -13.25 14.73 16.48
C ARG A 269 -13.15 13.22 16.43
N LEU A 270 -13.45 12.54 17.51
CA LEU A 270 -13.60 11.07 17.52
C LEU A 270 -14.91 10.70 16.81
N ALA A 271 -14.84 9.74 15.92
CA ALA A 271 -15.99 9.28 15.14
C ALA A 271 -15.99 7.75 15.02
N PHE A 272 -17.18 7.20 14.80
CA PHE A 272 -17.35 5.79 14.45
C PHE A 272 -16.52 5.45 13.21
N TRP A 273 -15.81 4.34 13.20
CA TRP A 273 -14.85 4.02 12.13
C TRP A 273 -15.45 4.02 10.72
N ARG A 274 -16.77 3.70 10.58
CA ARG A 274 -17.47 3.73 9.29
C ARG A 274 -17.62 5.13 8.70
N VAL A 275 -17.50 6.17 9.50
CA VAL A 275 -17.53 7.57 9.06
C VAL A 275 -16.35 7.93 8.18
N ALA A 276 -15.25 7.15 8.21
CA ALA A 276 -14.05 7.41 7.43
C ALA A 276 -14.31 7.54 5.92
N ALA A 277 -15.18 6.71 5.40
CA ALA A 277 -15.48 6.70 3.96
C ALA A 277 -16.13 8.02 3.48
N ASP A 278 -16.89 8.69 4.36
CA ASP A 278 -17.71 9.86 4.01
C ASP A 278 -17.10 11.19 4.48
N GLU A 279 -16.40 11.22 5.61
CA GLU A 279 -16.13 12.45 6.35
C GLU A 279 -14.68 12.67 6.77
N ILE A 280 -13.75 11.77 6.43
CA ILE A 280 -12.34 11.97 6.74
C ILE A 280 -11.82 13.22 6.03
N ASN A 281 -11.04 14.06 6.73
CA ASN A 281 -10.61 15.35 6.22
C ASN A 281 -9.09 15.49 6.09
N TYR A 282 -8.38 14.38 5.99
CA TYR A 282 -6.98 14.34 5.59
C TYR A 282 -6.78 13.32 4.47
N ARG A 283 -5.78 13.57 3.61
CA ARG A 283 -5.44 12.62 2.54
C ARG A 283 -4.87 11.35 3.16
N ARG A 284 -5.40 10.20 2.73
CA ARG A 284 -4.94 8.87 3.15
C ARG A 284 -4.03 8.23 2.10
N PHE A 285 -3.22 7.30 2.53
CA PHE A 285 -2.66 6.31 1.63
C PHE A 285 -3.76 5.30 1.28
N PHE A 286 -4.26 5.35 0.06
CA PHE A 286 -5.46 4.64 -0.39
C PHE A 286 -6.67 4.92 0.54
N ASP A 287 -7.20 3.88 1.18
CA ASP A 287 -8.30 3.92 2.14
C ASP A 287 -7.85 3.59 3.58
N VAL A 288 -6.53 3.59 3.84
CA VAL A 288 -5.95 3.27 5.16
C VAL A 288 -6.00 4.50 6.06
N ASN A 289 -6.89 4.48 7.06
CA ASN A 289 -7.09 5.62 7.97
C ASN A 289 -5.86 5.97 8.82
N ASP A 290 -4.99 4.99 9.07
CA ASP A 290 -3.81 5.13 9.91
C ASP A 290 -2.57 5.66 9.18
N LEU A 291 -2.69 5.97 7.88
CA LEU A 291 -1.60 6.49 7.05
C LEU A 291 -2.02 7.83 6.44
N ALA A 292 -1.49 8.92 7.02
CA ALA A 292 -1.80 10.28 6.57
C ALA A 292 -0.79 10.79 5.55
N GLY A 293 -1.29 11.37 4.47
CA GLY A 293 -0.49 11.93 3.40
C GLY A 293 0.31 13.16 3.82
N LEU A 294 1.55 13.22 3.38
CA LEU A 294 2.46 14.35 3.56
C LEU A 294 2.42 15.30 2.36
N ARG A 295 2.74 16.55 2.61
CA ARG A 295 2.85 17.60 1.59
C ARG A 295 4.31 17.86 1.24
N VAL A 296 4.97 16.84 0.68
CA VAL A 296 6.41 16.94 0.35
C VAL A 296 6.72 17.93 -0.77
N GLU A 297 5.71 18.49 -1.42
CA GLU A 297 5.85 19.66 -2.30
C GLU A 297 6.18 20.95 -1.53
N ASP A 298 5.97 20.97 -0.22
CA ASP A 298 6.42 22.06 0.66
C ASP A 298 7.89 21.85 1.03
N ALA A 299 8.72 22.89 0.81
CA ALA A 299 10.17 22.80 1.00
C ALA A 299 10.56 22.51 2.46
N GLU A 300 9.79 22.97 3.45
CA GLU A 300 10.04 22.69 4.86
C GLU A 300 9.74 21.23 5.19
N VAL A 301 8.64 20.69 4.66
CA VAL A 301 8.25 19.27 4.82
C VAL A 301 9.31 18.37 4.20
N LEU A 302 9.70 18.66 2.95
CA LEU A 302 10.74 17.91 2.25
C LEU A 302 12.06 17.93 3.04
N ALA A 303 12.53 19.12 3.47
CA ALA A 303 13.76 19.23 4.22
C ALA A 303 13.74 18.39 5.50
N ARG A 304 12.62 18.38 6.24
CA ARG A 304 12.45 17.63 7.48
C ARG A 304 12.33 16.13 7.29
N THR A 305 11.68 15.68 6.23
CA THR A 305 11.48 14.25 5.99
C THR A 305 12.67 13.58 5.30
N HIS A 306 13.61 14.35 4.73
CA HIS A 306 14.73 13.82 3.95
C HIS A 306 16.10 14.07 4.59
N GLU A 307 16.15 14.62 5.79
CA GLU A 307 17.41 15.00 6.47
C GLU A 307 18.33 13.79 6.63
N LEU A 308 17.83 12.70 7.20
CA LEU A 308 18.60 11.46 7.36
C LEU A 308 18.93 10.81 6.01
N LEU A 309 18.00 10.78 5.06
CA LEU A 309 18.25 10.24 3.73
C LEU A 309 19.44 10.94 3.04
N PHE A 310 19.43 12.28 3.01
CA PHE A 310 20.54 13.04 2.41
C PHE A 310 21.84 12.89 3.17
N ALA A 311 21.81 12.78 4.50
CA ALA A 311 22.99 12.47 5.29
C ALA A 311 23.56 11.09 4.93
N MET A 312 22.71 10.08 4.75
CA MET A 312 23.14 8.72 4.37
C MET A 312 23.70 8.67 2.94
N ILE A 313 23.12 9.44 2.01
CA ILE A 313 23.67 9.60 0.64
C ILE A 313 25.04 10.26 0.70
N ALA A 314 25.18 11.37 1.43
CA ALA A 314 26.44 12.08 1.58
C ALA A 314 27.55 11.22 2.21
N ASP A 315 27.18 10.37 3.19
CA ASP A 315 28.07 9.40 3.83
C ASP A 315 28.42 8.19 2.92
N GLY A 316 27.80 8.08 1.74
CA GLY A 316 27.93 6.93 0.86
C GLY A 316 27.34 5.64 1.45
N ARG A 317 26.30 5.74 2.28
CA ARG A 317 25.59 4.59 2.85
C ARG A 317 24.38 4.15 2.01
N VAL A 318 23.97 4.99 1.07
CA VAL A 318 22.87 4.74 0.13
C VAL A 318 23.39 5.03 -1.26
N ASP A 319 23.47 4.01 -2.11
CA ASP A 319 23.91 4.11 -3.50
C ASP A 319 22.72 4.33 -4.45
N GLY A 320 21.52 3.97 -4.02
CA GLY A 320 20.29 4.17 -4.79
C GLY A 320 19.05 4.25 -3.91
N VAL A 321 17.98 4.80 -4.48
CA VAL A 321 16.70 4.98 -3.82
C VAL A 321 15.57 4.47 -4.72
N ARG A 322 14.69 3.65 -4.16
CA ARG A 322 13.40 3.35 -4.75
C ARG A 322 12.34 4.20 -4.06
N ILE A 323 11.65 5.01 -4.84
CA ILE A 323 10.58 5.86 -4.32
C ILE A 323 9.27 5.08 -4.30
N ASP A 324 8.73 4.91 -3.10
CA ASP A 324 7.43 4.32 -2.85
C ASP A 324 6.30 5.26 -3.29
N HIS A 325 5.30 4.70 -3.96
CA HIS A 325 4.05 5.38 -4.31
C HIS A 325 4.23 6.79 -4.90
N ILE A 326 5.08 6.91 -5.93
CA ILE A 326 5.39 8.20 -6.57
C ILE A 326 4.12 8.91 -7.06
N ASP A 327 3.11 8.17 -7.53
CA ASP A 327 1.85 8.70 -8.02
C ASP A 327 0.97 9.35 -6.93
N GLY A 328 1.27 9.12 -5.66
CA GLY A 328 0.61 9.79 -4.52
C GLY A 328 1.07 11.23 -4.29
N LEU A 329 2.22 11.63 -4.84
CA LEU A 329 2.76 12.97 -4.66
C LEU A 329 2.01 14.01 -5.49
N ALA A 330 1.99 15.25 -5.04
CA ALA A 330 1.37 16.35 -5.78
C ALA A 330 2.12 16.59 -7.11
N ASN A 331 3.44 16.71 -7.06
CA ASN A 331 4.32 16.90 -8.22
C ASN A 331 5.42 15.81 -8.27
N PRO A 332 5.15 14.64 -8.84
CA PRO A 332 6.11 13.55 -8.94
C PRO A 332 7.40 13.92 -9.66
N GLY A 333 7.29 14.54 -10.84
CA GLY A 333 8.45 14.93 -11.65
C GLY A 333 9.36 15.93 -10.94
N GLY A 334 8.76 16.99 -10.36
CA GLY A 334 9.53 17.96 -9.58
C GLY A 334 10.23 17.34 -8.38
N TYR A 335 9.60 16.35 -7.75
CA TYR A 335 10.18 15.64 -6.61
C TYR A 335 11.41 14.79 -7.00
N VAL A 336 11.30 13.94 -8.04
CA VAL A 336 12.42 13.08 -8.43
C VAL A 336 13.59 13.89 -8.98
N ASN A 337 13.32 14.97 -9.73
CA ASN A 337 14.34 15.86 -10.24
C ASN A 337 15.09 16.56 -9.10
N LEU A 338 14.36 17.05 -8.09
CA LEU A 338 14.98 17.65 -6.90
C LEU A 338 15.86 16.63 -6.15
N LEU A 339 15.42 15.39 -6.04
CA LEU A 339 16.18 14.33 -5.37
C LEU A 339 17.49 14.05 -6.13
N ALA A 340 17.43 13.91 -7.46
CA ALA A 340 18.58 13.70 -8.33
C ALA A 340 19.56 14.89 -8.25
N ASP A 341 19.04 16.12 -8.32
CA ASP A 341 19.86 17.36 -8.24
C ASP A 341 20.58 17.48 -6.89
N ARG A 342 19.88 17.12 -5.79
CA ARG A 342 20.49 17.13 -4.44
C ARG A 342 21.58 16.09 -4.30
N ALA A 343 21.37 14.87 -4.78
CA ALA A 343 22.40 13.83 -4.76
C ALA A 343 23.62 14.24 -5.60
N HIS A 344 23.39 14.81 -6.78
CA HIS A 344 24.45 15.36 -7.62
C HIS A 344 25.24 16.47 -6.91
N ALA A 345 24.56 17.38 -6.23
CA ALA A 345 25.19 18.44 -5.45
C ALA A 345 26.04 17.93 -4.26
N LEU A 346 25.72 16.73 -3.75
CA LEU A 346 26.53 16.03 -2.75
C LEU A 346 27.72 15.27 -3.36
N GLY A 347 27.87 15.30 -4.69
CA GLY A 347 28.95 14.60 -5.40
C GLY A 347 28.77 13.08 -5.48
N GLN A 348 27.56 12.60 -5.24
CA GLN A 348 27.22 11.16 -5.25
C GLN A 348 26.32 10.84 -6.44
N PRO A 349 26.72 9.91 -7.32
CA PRO A 349 25.79 9.35 -8.28
C PRO A 349 24.72 8.55 -7.52
N LEU A 350 23.45 8.79 -7.82
CA LEU A 350 22.32 8.11 -7.17
C LEU A 350 21.52 7.33 -8.21
N TYR A 351 21.46 6.01 -8.06
CA TYR A 351 20.52 5.19 -8.82
C TYR A 351 19.09 5.44 -8.31
N LEU A 352 18.21 5.96 -9.17
CA LEU A 352 16.87 6.39 -8.77
C LEU A 352 15.79 5.68 -9.58
N VAL A 353 15.02 4.83 -8.93
CA VAL A 353 13.88 4.13 -9.51
C VAL A 353 12.58 4.46 -8.77
N VAL A 354 11.48 4.44 -9.51
CA VAL A 354 10.17 4.78 -8.97
C VAL A 354 9.20 3.57 -9.03
N GLU A 355 8.40 3.44 -7.97
CA GLU A 355 7.22 2.58 -8.07
C GLU A 355 6.16 3.31 -8.88
N LYS A 356 6.05 2.93 -10.12
CA LYS A 356 5.06 3.44 -11.06
C LYS A 356 4.48 2.30 -11.86
N ILE A 357 3.17 2.21 -11.86
CA ILE A 357 2.43 1.24 -12.67
C ILE A 357 2.07 1.91 -13.99
N LEU A 358 2.65 1.40 -15.08
CA LEU A 358 2.37 1.85 -16.45
C LEU A 358 1.27 0.97 -17.05
N LEU A 359 0.23 1.58 -17.61
CA LEU A 359 -0.89 0.88 -18.24
C LEU A 359 -0.96 1.21 -19.75
N GLY A 360 -1.25 0.20 -20.55
CA GLY A 360 -1.39 0.35 -21.99
C GLY A 360 -0.13 0.89 -22.65
N ASP A 361 -0.25 2.03 -23.32
CA ASP A 361 0.85 2.72 -24.00
C ASP A 361 1.47 3.85 -23.18
N GLU A 362 1.18 3.90 -21.86
CA GLU A 362 1.76 4.90 -20.96
C GLU A 362 3.29 4.76 -20.91
N ARG A 363 3.99 5.91 -20.90
CA ARG A 363 5.45 6.01 -20.82
C ARG A 363 5.85 6.87 -19.63
N LEU A 364 7.02 6.59 -19.08
CA LEU A 364 7.66 7.52 -18.15
C LEU A 364 7.97 8.84 -18.88
N ARG A 365 7.87 9.94 -18.13
CA ARG A 365 8.15 11.26 -18.71
C ARG A 365 9.66 11.42 -18.96
N PRO A 366 10.06 11.81 -20.16
CA PRO A 366 11.50 12.01 -20.46
C PRO A 366 12.17 13.09 -19.62
N THR A 367 11.37 13.98 -19.04
CA THR A 367 11.82 15.07 -18.14
C THR A 367 12.11 14.63 -16.71
N TRP A 368 11.81 13.37 -16.36
CA TRP A 368 12.10 12.84 -15.05
C TRP A 368 13.52 12.28 -14.98
N HIS A 369 14.32 12.76 -14.07
CA HIS A 369 15.69 12.33 -13.84
C HIS A 369 15.71 11.02 -13.03
N ILE A 370 15.30 9.92 -13.65
CA ILE A 370 15.20 8.59 -13.04
C ILE A 370 15.75 7.51 -13.98
N ASP A 371 16.20 6.40 -13.41
CA ASP A 371 16.72 5.25 -14.15
C ASP A 371 15.62 4.30 -14.65
N GLY A 372 14.41 4.42 -14.14
CA GLY A 372 13.25 3.65 -14.60
C GLY A 372 12.25 3.27 -13.51
N THR A 373 11.42 2.27 -13.82
CA THR A 373 10.44 1.69 -12.89
C THR A 373 11.02 0.51 -12.12
N THR A 374 10.26 0.03 -11.13
CA THR A 374 10.59 -1.18 -10.36
C THR A 374 10.20 -2.50 -11.05
N GLY A 375 9.81 -2.47 -12.34
CA GLY A 375 9.70 -3.65 -13.21
C GLY A 375 8.34 -4.35 -13.26
N TYR A 376 7.24 -3.72 -12.85
CA TYR A 376 5.88 -4.28 -13.01
C TYR A 376 5.50 -4.43 -14.49
N ASP A 377 5.93 -3.50 -15.33
CA ASP A 377 5.76 -3.53 -16.78
C ASP A 377 6.43 -4.77 -17.41
N PHE A 378 7.68 -5.06 -17.03
CA PHE A 378 8.37 -6.26 -17.48
C PHE A 378 7.69 -7.54 -16.98
N MET A 379 7.23 -7.57 -15.73
CA MET A 379 6.56 -8.72 -15.13
C MET A 379 5.33 -9.17 -15.94
N ASN A 380 4.48 -8.22 -16.32
CA ASN A 380 3.28 -8.51 -17.09
C ASN A 380 3.59 -8.77 -18.58
N LEU A 381 4.59 -8.10 -19.12
CA LEU A 381 5.05 -8.30 -20.49
C LEU A 381 5.58 -9.73 -20.71
N VAL A 382 6.46 -10.21 -19.81
CA VAL A 382 7.05 -11.55 -19.94
C VAL A 382 6.03 -12.65 -19.66
N LEU A 383 5.11 -12.45 -18.69
CA LEU A 383 4.03 -13.39 -18.42
C LEU A 383 3.13 -13.59 -19.65
N GLY A 384 2.85 -12.50 -20.36
CA GLY A 384 2.00 -12.54 -21.57
C GLY A 384 2.52 -13.45 -22.67
N LEU A 385 3.82 -13.74 -22.74
CA LEU A 385 4.42 -14.70 -23.70
C LEU A 385 4.00 -16.15 -23.42
N PHE A 386 3.65 -16.46 -22.16
CA PHE A 386 3.28 -17.80 -21.71
C PHE A 386 1.76 -18.01 -21.64
N VAL A 387 0.99 -17.12 -22.23
CA VAL A 387 -0.46 -17.22 -22.41
C VAL A 387 -0.76 -17.41 -23.89
N ASP A 388 -1.35 -18.54 -24.24
CA ASP A 388 -1.75 -18.81 -25.63
C ASP A 388 -2.90 -17.90 -26.05
N ALA A 389 -2.59 -16.87 -26.83
CA ALA A 389 -3.56 -15.91 -27.34
C ALA A 389 -4.69 -16.53 -28.17
N GLN A 390 -4.45 -17.69 -28.81
CA GLN A 390 -5.47 -18.38 -29.60
C GLN A 390 -6.59 -18.97 -28.73
N ALA A 391 -6.31 -19.21 -27.45
CA ALA A 391 -7.28 -19.76 -26.50
C ALA A 391 -8.27 -18.69 -25.96
N GLU A 392 -8.12 -17.42 -26.26
CA GLU A 392 -8.94 -16.32 -25.72
C GLU A 392 -10.45 -16.61 -25.81
N ARG A 393 -10.95 -16.87 -27.02
CA ARG A 393 -12.39 -17.15 -27.22
C ARG A 393 -12.88 -18.41 -26.49
N SER A 394 -11.98 -19.38 -26.27
CA SER A 394 -12.30 -20.58 -25.50
C SER A 394 -12.42 -20.25 -24.02
N PHE A 395 -11.52 -19.43 -23.48
CA PHE A 395 -11.57 -18.97 -22.09
C PHE A 395 -12.77 -18.06 -21.83
N ASP A 396 -13.17 -17.20 -22.77
CA ASP A 396 -14.42 -16.43 -22.66
C ASP A 396 -15.62 -17.34 -22.48
N ARG A 397 -15.74 -18.39 -23.33
CA ARG A 397 -16.84 -19.37 -23.23
C ARG A 397 -16.78 -20.19 -21.94
N ILE A 398 -15.59 -20.61 -21.52
CA ILE A 398 -15.38 -21.38 -20.30
C ILE A 398 -15.78 -20.55 -19.09
N SER A 399 -15.28 -19.31 -19.00
CA SER A 399 -15.61 -18.38 -17.91
C SER A 399 -17.11 -18.08 -17.87
N ALA A 400 -17.72 -17.74 -19.01
CA ALA A 400 -19.14 -17.43 -19.10
C ALA A 400 -20.01 -18.64 -18.67
N ARG A 401 -19.63 -19.86 -19.07
CA ARG A 401 -20.34 -21.09 -18.65
C ARG A 401 -20.15 -21.36 -17.15
N ALA A 402 -18.95 -21.19 -16.62
CA ALA A 402 -18.65 -21.48 -15.24
C ALA A 402 -19.26 -20.47 -14.27
N THR A 403 -19.29 -19.19 -14.64
CA THR A 403 -19.77 -18.09 -13.77
C THR A 403 -21.21 -17.68 -14.03
N GLY A 404 -21.79 -18.08 -15.15
CA GLY A 404 -23.09 -17.57 -15.61
C GLY A 404 -23.05 -16.09 -16.06
N GLN A 405 -21.87 -15.50 -16.25
CA GLN A 405 -21.66 -14.08 -16.57
C GLN A 405 -20.87 -13.92 -17.86
N SER A 406 -21.31 -12.99 -18.71
CA SER A 406 -20.61 -12.62 -19.96
C SER A 406 -20.02 -11.21 -19.90
N THR A 407 -19.89 -10.64 -18.69
CA THR A 407 -19.36 -9.29 -18.46
C THR A 407 -17.91 -9.20 -18.90
N THR A 408 -17.55 -8.16 -19.63
CA THR A 408 -16.17 -7.87 -20.02
C THR A 408 -15.37 -7.31 -18.84
N PHE A 409 -14.03 -7.40 -18.90
CA PHE A 409 -13.19 -6.78 -17.88
C PHE A 409 -13.39 -5.26 -17.78
N ALA A 410 -13.59 -4.59 -18.93
CA ALA A 410 -13.81 -3.15 -18.98
C ALA A 410 -15.10 -2.74 -18.25
N GLU A 411 -16.18 -3.52 -18.37
CA GLU A 411 -17.44 -3.30 -17.66
C GLU A 411 -17.27 -3.54 -16.15
N GLU A 412 -16.59 -4.62 -15.76
CA GLU A 412 -16.32 -4.91 -14.36
C GLU A 412 -15.43 -3.84 -13.70
N ALA A 413 -14.38 -3.38 -14.40
CA ALA A 413 -13.50 -2.32 -13.95
C ALA A 413 -14.25 -1.00 -13.78
N TYR A 414 -15.12 -0.63 -14.73
CA TYR A 414 -15.94 0.55 -14.65
C TYR A 414 -16.93 0.50 -13.46
N ALA A 415 -17.60 -0.63 -13.29
CA ALA A 415 -18.50 -0.84 -12.14
C ALA A 415 -17.75 -0.79 -10.80
N ALA A 416 -16.56 -1.38 -10.73
CA ALA A 416 -15.71 -1.33 -9.56
C ALA A 416 -15.27 0.10 -9.22
N LYS A 417 -14.84 0.90 -10.22
CA LYS A 417 -14.47 2.30 -10.03
C LYS A 417 -15.64 3.13 -9.48
N ARG A 418 -16.83 2.99 -10.06
CA ARG A 418 -18.02 3.70 -9.57
C ARG A 418 -18.37 3.32 -8.13
N ARG A 419 -18.19 2.05 -7.75
CA ARG A 419 -18.39 1.60 -6.36
C ARG A 419 -17.40 2.26 -5.42
N ILE A 420 -16.11 2.18 -5.73
CA ILE A 420 -15.04 2.77 -4.90
C ILE A 420 -15.28 4.28 -4.69
N LEU A 421 -15.64 5.00 -5.76
CA LEU A 421 -15.96 6.44 -5.72
C LEU A 421 -17.15 6.79 -4.85
N ARG A 422 -18.11 5.88 -4.73
CA ARG A 422 -19.35 6.12 -3.99
C ARG A 422 -19.34 5.64 -2.55
N VAL A 423 -18.45 4.67 -2.23
CA VAL A 423 -18.47 3.98 -0.94
C VAL A 423 -17.14 4.16 -0.20
N ASP A 424 -16.02 3.72 -0.77
CA ASP A 424 -14.77 3.59 -0.02
C ASP A 424 -13.96 4.92 0.02
N LEU A 425 -14.07 5.73 -1.05
CA LEU A 425 -13.36 7.02 -1.22
C LEU A 425 -14.32 8.18 -1.51
N ALA A 426 -15.49 8.18 -0.89
CA ALA A 426 -16.53 9.19 -1.12
C ALA A 426 -16.18 10.55 -0.53
N SER A 427 -15.40 10.58 0.57
CA SER A 427 -14.93 11.82 1.22
C SER A 427 -13.98 12.60 0.32
N GLU A 428 -13.03 11.93 -0.31
CA GLU A 428 -12.07 12.56 -1.23
C GLU A 428 -12.79 13.10 -2.49
N LEU A 429 -13.78 12.37 -2.98
CA LEU A 429 -14.64 12.86 -4.08
C LEU A 429 -15.41 14.12 -3.67
N ALA A 430 -15.91 14.19 -2.43
CA ALA A 430 -16.60 15.37 -1.93
C ALA A 430 -15.67 16.59 -1.89
N VAL A 431 -14.41 16.41 -1.45
CA VAL A 431 -13.41 17.49 -1.46
C VAL A 431 -13.14 18.02 -2.86
N LEU A 432 -13.00 17.12 -3.86
CA LEU A 432 -12.82 17.50 -5.26
C LEU A 432 -14.06 18.21 -5.82
N THR A 433 -15.23 17.69 -5.53
CA THR A 433 -16.50 18.29 -5.96
C THR A 433 -16.64 19.70 -5.42
N ASP A 434 -16.39 19.91 -4.14
CA ASP A 434 -16.46 21.22 -3.50
C ASP A 434 -15.42 22.20 -4.06
N ALA A 435 -14.20 21.72 -4.35
CA ALA A 435 -13.17 22.54 -4.98
C ALA A 435 -13.60 23.02 -6.36
N LEU A 436 -14.08 22.10 -7.21
CA LEU A 436 -14.53 22.47 -8.57
C LEU A 436 -15.78 23.34 -8.56
N THR A 437 -16.71 23.12 -7.61
CA THR A 437 -17.89 23.96 -7.42
C THR A 437 -17.51 25.41 -7.06
N ARG A 438 -16.49 25.60 -6.20
CA ARG A 438 -15.99 26.96 -5.89
C ARG A 438 -15.37 27.64 -7.11
N ILE A 439 -14.63 26.91 -7.93
CA ILE A 439 -14.07 27.44 -9.19
C ILE A 439 -15.20 27.80 -10.15
N ALA A 440 -16.19 26.92 -10.32
CA ALA A 440 -17.32 27.14 -11.21
C ALA A 440 -18.14 28.38 -10.83
N ALA A 441 -18.30 28.65 -9.53
CA ALA A 441 -19.09 29.77 -9.02
C ALA A 441 -18.51 31.17 -9.35
N ILE A 442 -17.28 31.26 -9.85
CA ILE A 442 -16.59 32.52 -10.11
C ILE A 442 -17.05 33.17 -11.42
N ASP A 443 -17.34 32.39 -12.48
CA ASP A 443 -17.69 32.93 -13.81
C ASP A 443 -19.16 32.61 -14.14
N ARG A 444 -19.86 33.63 -14.70
CA ARG A 444 -21.26 33.51 -15.11
C ARG A 444 -21.58 32.40 -16.11
N ARG A 445 -20.57 31.85 -16.79
CA ARG A 445 -20.74 30.74 -17.76
C ARG A 445 -20.69 29.36 -17.11
N SER A 446 -20.25 29.29 -15.87
CA SER A 446 -20.10 28.04 -15.11
C SER A 446 -20.82 28.05 -13.75
N ASN A 447 -21.36 29.22 -13.30
CA ASN A 447 -21.97 29.35 -11.99
C ASN A 447 -23.28 28.56 -11.80
N ASP A 448 -23.90 28.12 -12.90
CA ASP A 448 -25.08 27.26 -12.88
C ASP A 448 -24.75 25.75 -12.76
N PHE A 449 -23.48 25.37 -12.83
CA PHE A 449 -23.09 24.00 -12.59
C PHE A 449 -23.24 23.67 -11.11
N THR A 450 -24.28 22.91 -10.79
CA THR A 450 -24.57 22.55 -9.40
C THR A 450 -23.56 21.57 -8.85
N ASN A 451 -23.33 21.55 -7.53
CA ASN A 451 -22.45 20.60 -6.86
C ASN A 451 -22.81 19.15 -7.21
N LEU A 452 -24.10 18.82 -7.26
CA LEU A 452 -24.56 17.46 -7.62
C LEU A 452 -24.24 17.10 -9.08
N ALA A 453 -24.40 18.04 -10.03
CA ALA A 453 -24.04 17.81 -11.43
C ALA A 453 -22.54 17.59 -11.60
N ILE A 454 -21.72 18.44 -10.97
CA ILE A 454 -20.26 18.31 -10.93
C ILE A 454 -19.86 16.96 -10.35
N ARG A 455 -20.44 16.56 -9.20
CA ARG A 455 -20.14 15.26 -8.56
C ARG A 455 -20.45 14.08 -9.49
N ARG A 456 -21.60 14.07 -10.14
CA ARG A 456 -21.98 13.02 -11.10
C ARG A 456 -21.01 12.96 -12.28
N ALA A 457 -20.69 14.11 -12.87
CA ALA A 457 -19.75 14.18 -13.99
C ALA A 457 -18.33 13.72 -13.58
N LEU A 458 -17.83 14.12 -12.41
CA LEU A 458 -16.53 13.66 -11.90
C LEU A 458 -16.50 12.15 -11.69
N ILE A 459 -17.58 11.54 -11.18
CA ILE A 459 -17.66 10.06 -11.05
C ILE A 459 -17.47 9.41 -12.42
N GLU A 460 -18.14 9.89 -13.46
CA GLU A 460 -18.04 9.30 -14.80
C GLU A 460 -16.66 9.53 -15.42
N VAL A 461 -16.07 10.71 -15.25
CA VAL A 461 -14.72 11.04 -15.76
C VAL A 461 -13.68 10.15 -15.08
N ILE A 462 -13.71 9.99 -13.76
CA ILE A 462 -12.75 9.17 -13.02
C ILE A 462 -12.96 7.68 -13.35
N ALA A 463 -14.21 7.24 -13.47
CA ALA A 463 -14.51 5.85 -13.85
C ALA A 463 -14.01 5.51 -15.27
N ALA A 464 -14.04 6.49 -16.18
CA ALA A 464 -13.53 6.36 -17.56
C ALA A 464 -12.00 6.59 -17.68
N PHE A 465 -11.32 7.03 -16.61
CA PHE A 465 -9.89 7.37 -16.66
C PHE A 465 -9.05 6.12 -16.98
N PRO A 466 -8.19 6.15 -18.02
CA PRO A 466 -7.54 4.93 -18.51
C PRO A 466 -6.22 4.58 -17.81
N VAL A 467 -5.60 5.53 -17.09
CA VAL A 467 -4.31 5.40 -16.40
C VAL A 467 -4.44 5.75 -14.93
N TYR A 468 -3.41 5.50 -14.11
CA TYR A 468 -3.44 5.87 -12.69
C TYR A 468 -3.59 7.37 -12.50
N ARG A 469 -2.83 8.19 -13.25
CA ARG A 469 -2.96 9.64 -13.23
C ARG A 469 -2.32 10.31 -14.44
N THR A 470 -2.57 11.61 -14.58
CA THR A 470 -1.82 12.56 -15.41
C THR A 470 -0.89 13.39 -14.54
N TYR A 471 -0.04 14.23 -15.15
CA TYR A 471 1.03 14.97 -14.47
C TYR A 471 1.00 16.46 -14.74
N VAL A 472 -0.19 17.03 -14.85
CA VAL A 472 -0.43 18.47 -14.98
C VAL A 472 -0.04 19.16 -13.67
N VAL A 473 0.93 20.05 -13.71
CA VAL A 473 1.47 20.78 -12.53
C VAL A 473 1.47 22.30 -12.70
N ASP A 474 1.21 22.75 -13.91
CA ASP A 474 1.09 24.17 -14.27
C ASP A 474 0.06 24.34 -15.39
N GLU A 475 -0.03 25.54 -15.97
CA GLU A 475 -0.95 25.83 -17.09
C GLU A 475 -0.55 25.22 -18.43
N SER A 476 0.60 24.58 -18.54
CA SER A 476 1.05 23.84 -19.72
C SER A 476 0.84 22.34 -19.48
N SER A 477 -0.18 21.75 -20.10
CA SER A 477 -0.32 20.28 -20.10
C SER A 477 0.49 19.66 -21.22
N GLU A 478 1.26 18.59 -20.91
CA GLU A 478 1.91 17.83 -21.96
C GLU A 478 0.88 17.20 -22.92
N PRO A 479 1.24 16.97 -24.21
CA PRO A 479 0.30 16.44 -25.20
C PRO A 479 -0.36 15.11 -24.78
N ASP A 480 0.37 14.24 -24.08
CA ASP A 480 -0.16 12.97 -23.59
C ASP A 480 -1.20 13.17 -22.50
N ASP A 481 -0.96 14.08 -21.55
CA ASP A 481 -1.93 14.40 -20.51
C ASP A 481 -3.21 14.97 -21.11
N ALA A 482 -3.08 15.91 -22.07
CA ALA A 482 -4.21 16.48 -22.76
C ALA A 482 -5.04 15.44 -23.52
N ARG A 483 -4.36 14.48 -24.19
CA ARG A 483 -4.99 13.36 -24.91
C ARG A 483 -5.74 12.43 -23.94
N ILE A 484 -5.13 12.07 -22.82
CA ILE A 484 -5.73 11.19 -21.81
C ILE A 484 -6.97 11.84 -21.19
N ILE A 485 -6.87 13.11 -20.79
CA ILE A 485 -8.00 13.89 -20.24
C ILE A 485 -9.13 13.97 -21.24
N ALA A 486 -8.84 14.32 -22.51
CA ALA A 486 -9.86 14.42 -23.54
C ALA A 486 -10.57 13.09 -23.79
N ALA A 487 -9.83 11.98 -23.85
CA ALA A 487 -10.37 10.64 -24.03
C ALA A 487 -11.28 10.23 -22.85
N ALA A 488 -10.83 10.47 -21.61
CA ALA A 488 -11.61 10.17 -20.41
C ALA A 488 -12.91 10.97 -20.34
N VAL A 489 -12.85 12.27 -20.63
CA VAL A 489 -14.03 13.16 -20.64
C VAL A 489 -15.01 12.77 -21.75
N ALA A 490 -14.54 12.46 -22.96
CA ALA A 490 -15.39 12.02 -24.06
C ALA A 490 -16.10 10.68 -23.74
N ALA A 491 -15.37 9.72 -23.16
CA ALA A 491 -15.93 8.43 -22.74
C ALA A 491 -16.96 8.60 -21.61
N ALA A 492 -16.71 9.51 -20.68
CA ALA A 492 -17.62 9.85 -19.59
C ALA A 492 -18.91 10.51 -20.11
N ALA A 493 -18.80 11.48 -21.01
CA ALA A 493 -19.94 12.16 -21.62
C ALA A 493 -20.85 11.20 -22.40
N ALA A 494 -20.25 10.21 -23.09
CA ALA A 494 -21.00 9.19 -23.84
C ALA A 494 -21.77 8.20 -22.93
N ARG A 495 -21.41 8.09 -21.65
CA ARG A 495 -22.03 7.18 -20.66
C ARG A 495 -22.92 7.88 -19.63
N ALA A 496 -22.87 9.20 -19.58
CA ALA A 496 -23.63 9.96 -18.59
C ALA A 496 -25.14 9.89 -18.86
N ASP A 497 -25.93 9.65 -17.81
CA ASP A 497 -27.40 9.63 -17.91
C ASP A 497 -27.99 10.98 -18.37
N LEU A 498 -27.34 12.07 -17.99
CA LEU A 498 -27.71 13.46 -18.33
C LEU A 498 -26.45 14.20 -18.82
N PRO A 499 -26.05 14.02 -20.09
CA PRO A 499 -24.85 14.64 -20.61
C PRO A 499 -25.07 16.16 -20.78
N ASP A 500 -24.24 16.95 -20.09
CA ASP A 500 -24.11 18.40 -20.26
C ASP A 500 -22.75 18.68 -20.91
N ALA A 501 -22.75 18.97 -22.19
CA ALA A 501 -21.52 19.20 -22.94
C ALA A 501 -20.70 20.38 -22.41
N ALA A 502 -21.36 21.42 -21.88
CA ALA A 502 -20.68 22.58 -21.31
C ALA A 502 -20.00 22.24 -19.98
N LEU A 503 -20.62 21.42 -19.14
CA LEU A 503 -20.03 20.94 -17.90
C LEU A 503 -18.82 20.02 -18.17
N PHE A 504 -18.92 19.07 -19.10
CA PHE A 504 -17.82 18.20 -19.46
C PHE A 504 -16.65 18.96 -20.08
N ALA A 505 -16.91 19.97 -20.93
CA ALA A 505 -15.87 20.85 -21.45
C ALA A 505 -15.19 21.67 -20.34
N PHE A 506 -15.97 22.21 -19.38
CA PHE A 506 -15.45 22.91 -18.22
C PHE A 506 -14.53 21.99 -17.35
N ILE A 507 -14.95 20.74 -17.12
CA ILE A 507 -14.12 19.76 -16.38
C ILE A 507 -12.83 19.48 -17.15
N ALA A 508 -12.88 19.27 -18.47
CA ALA A 508 -11.68 19.05 -19.28
C ALA A 508 -10.71 20.24 -19.20
N ASP A 509 -11.21 21.46 -19.22
CA ASP A 509 -10.40 22.68 -19.11
C ASP A 509 -9.82 22.87 -17.71
N ALA A 510 -10.54 22.46 -16.66
CA ALA A 510 -10.06 22.47 -15.29
C ALA A 510 -8.93 21.44 -15.09
N LEU A 511 -9.12 20.22 -15.59
CA LEU A 511 -8.13 19.13 -15.45
C LEU A 511 -6.85 19.38 -16.24
N ALA A 512 -6.95 19.99 -17.41
CA ALA A 512 -5.80 20.39 -18.22
C ALA A 512 -5.21 21.75 -17.82
N ALA A 513 -5.67 22.33 -16.71
CA ALA A 513 -5.31 23.65 -16.20
C ALA A 513 -5.50 24.82 -17.21
N ARG A 514 -6.26 24.63 -18.30
CA ARG A 514 -6.54 25.68 -19.29
C ARG A 514 -7.34 26.85 -18.71
N LEU A 515 -8.15 26.60 -17.67
CA LEU A 515 -8.85 27.69 -16.97
C LEU A 515 -7.90 28.69 -16.32
N ALA A 516 -6.69 28.26 -15.94
CA ALA A 516 -5.66 29.15 -15.38
C ALA A 516 -5.13 30.17 -16.40
N GLN A 517 -5.24 29.86 -17.70
CA GLN A 517 -4.83 30.74 -18.80
C GLN A 517 -5.89 31.78 -19.20
N SER A 518 -7.07 31.76 -18.60
CA SER A 518 -8.27 32.48 -19.06
C SER A 518 -8.27 33.98 -18.77
N GLY A 519 -7.11 34.63 -18.72
CA GLY A 519 -7.02 36.09 -18.55
C GLY A 519 -7.46 36.61 -17.19
N GLY A 520 -7.22 35.84 -16.12
CA GLY A 520 -7.51 36.23 -14.73
C GLY A 520 -8.95 36.01 -14.27
N ARG A 521 -9.76 35.30 -15.04
CA ARG A 521 -11.16 35.01 -14.64
C ARG A 521 -11.23 34.02 -13.47
N TYR A 522 -10.36 33.00 -13.47
CA TYR A 522 -10.28 32.03 -12.42
C TYR A 522 -8.94 32.18 -11.67
N ASP A 523 -8.94 31.92 -10.39
CA ASP A 523 -7.69 31.91 -9.63
C ASP A 523 -6.79 30.78 -10.12
N ARG A 524 -5.58 31.15 -10.60
CA ARG A 524 -4.59 30.22 -11.15
C ARG A 524 -4.22 29.13 -10.15
N THR A 525 -4.04 29.52 -8.90
CA THR A 525 -3.61 28.60 -7.84
C THR A 525 -4.69 27.56 -7.53
N ASP A 526 -5.96 28.00 -7.49
CA ASP A 526 -7.08 27.09 -7.22
C ASP A 526 -7.29 26.08 -8.35
N VAL A 527 -7.16 26.51 -9.62
CA VAL A 527 -7.27 25.62 -10.79
C VAL A 527 -6.17 24.56 -10.78
N ILE A 528 -4.92 24.98 -10.63
CA ILE A 528 -3.77 24.05 -10.61
C ILE A 528 -3.89 23.10 -9.41
N ARG A 529 -4.21 23.60 -8.25
CA ARG A 529 -4.42 22.78 -7.05
C ARG A 529 -5.53 21.75 -7.25
N PHE A 530 -6.62 22.11 -7.91
CA PHE A 530 -7.69 21.18 -8.26
C PHE A 530 -7.20 20.07 -9.20
N ALA A 531 -6.48 20.41 -10.28
CA ALA A 531 -5.93 19.44 -11.21
C ALA A 531 -4.96 18.47 -10.51
N MET A 532 -4.05 18.98 -9.69
CA MET A 532 -3.11 18.17 -8.93
C MET A 532 -3.83 17.25 -7.92
N ARG A 533 -4.85 17.77 -7.22
CA ARG A 533 -5.65 16.97 -6.27
C ARG A 533 -6.44 15.87 -6.98
N PHE A 534 -7.02 16.16 -8.14
CA PHE A 534 -7.68 15.16 -8.97
C PHE A 534 -6.71 14.02 -9.32
N GLN A 535 -5.49 14.33 -9.73
CA GLN A 535 -4.46 13.37 -10.09
C GLN A 535 -4.01 12.51 -8.89
N GLN A 536 -3.88 13.09 -7.69
CA GLN A 536 -3.60 12.36 -6.46
C GLN A 536 -4.75 11.42 -6.07
N TYR A 537 -5.96 11.68 -6.54
CA TYR A 537 -7.14 10.87 -6.24
C TYR A 537 -7.38 9.73 -7.24
N THR A 538 -7.10 9.95 -8.53
CA THR A 538 -7.32 8.92 -9.56
C THR A 538 -6.43 7.69 -9.37
N GLY A 539 -5.20 7.85 -8.84
CA GLY A 539 -4.30 6.75 -8.52
C GLY A 539 -4.91 5.75 -7.52
N PRO A 540 -5.27 6.18 -6.32
CA PRO A 540 -5.98 5.36 -5.33
C PRO A 540 -7.26 4.71 -5.85
N VAL A 541 -8.08 5.45 -6.62
CA VAL A 541 -9.28 4.88 -7.24
C VAL A 541 -8.91 3.74 -8.19
N MET A 542 -7.90 3.93 -9.03
CA MET A 542 -7.44 2.90 -9.97
C MET A 542 -6.97 1.65 -9.22
N ALA A 543 -6.06 1.78 -8.26
CA ALA A 543 -5.54 0.67 -7.47
C ALA A 543 -6.67 -0.11 -6.75
N LYS A 544 -7.51 0.60 -5.99
CA LYS A 544 -8.59 -0.04 -5.22
C LYS A 544 -9.66 -0.68 -6.09
N SER A 545 -9.98 -0.08 -7.24
CA SER A 545 -11.01 -0.61 -8.12
C SER A 545 -10.54 -1.76 -9.00
N LEU A 546 -9.34 -1.68 -9.59
CA LEU A 546 -8.84 -2.75 -10.45
C LEU A 546 -8.21 -3.86 -9.62
N GLU A 547 -7.16 -3.51 -8.86
CA GLU A 547 -6.31 -4.49 -8.21
C GLU A 547 -6.99 -5.14 -7.00
N ASP A 548 -7.68 -4.35 -6.17
CA ASP A 548 -8.33 -4.82 -4.95
C ASP A 548 -9.85 -5.04 -5.09
N THR A 549 -10.38 -5.04 -6.34
CA THR A 549 -11.80 -5.33 -6.56
C THR A 549 -12.03 -6.11 -7.86
N ALA A 550 -11.80 -5.51 -9.03
CA ALA A 550 -12.16 -6.12 -10.31
C ALA A 550 -11.37 -7.42 -10.58
N PHE A 551 -10.12 -7.51 -10.17
CA PHE A 551 -9.30 -8.72 -10.32
C PHE A 551 -9.83 -9.93 -9.54
N TYR A 552 -10.62 -9.70 -8.51
CA TYR A 552 -11.30 -10.76 -7.75
C TYR A 552 -12.70 -11.09 -8.27
N ARG A 553 -13.22 -10.26 -9.19
CA ARG A 553 -14.54 -10.43 -9.81
C ARG A 553 -14.51 -11.00 -11.22
N TYR A 554 -13.34 -10.98 -11.87
CA TYR A 554 -13.14 -11.38 -13.26
C TYR A 554 -12.13 -12.54 -13.36
N PRO A 555 -12.56 -13.78 -13.04
CA PRO A 555 -11.66 -14.94 -12.98
C PRO A 555 -11.48 -15.65 -14.32
N ARG A 556 -11.47 -14.96 -15.49
CA ARG A 556 -11.29 -15.57 -16.82
C ARG A 556 -10.00 -16.38 -16.89
N LEU A 557 -8.85 -15.76 -16.63
CA LEU A 557 -7.54 -16.39 -16.43
C LEU A 557 -6.78 -15.56 -15.39
N THR A 558 -6.79 -16.02 -14.14
CA THR A 558 -6.33 -15.22 -12.99
C THR A 558 -4.82 -14.97 -12.96
N ALA A 559 -4.04 -15.62 -13.81
CA ALA A 559 -2.63 -15.28 -14.06
C ALA A 559 -2.46 -13.83 -14.54
N LEU A 560 -3.42 -13.32 -15.32
CA LEU A 560 -3.42 -11.96 -15.87
C LEU A 560 -3.90 -10.89 -14.88
N ASN A 561 -4.51 -11.32 -13.75
CA ASN A 561 -5.04 -10.44 -12.71
C ASN A 561 -3.95 -10.10 -11.71
N GLU A 562 -2.99 -9.27 -12.12
CA GLU A 562 -1.82 -8.91 -11.35
C GLU A 562 -1.59 -7.40 -11.38
N VAL A 563 -0.84 -6.86 -10.40
CA VAL A 563 -0.51 -5.43 -10.36
C VAL A 563 0.08 -4.98 -11.69
N GLY A 564 -0.51 -3.96 -12.30
CA GLY A 564 -0.17 -3.49 -13.65
C GLY A 564 -0.60 -4.43 -14.78
N GLY A 565 -1.36 -5.50 -14.48
CA GLY A 565 -1.88 -6.43 -15.47
C GLY A 565 -3.10 -5.89 -16.21
N GLU A 566 -3.30 -6.38 -17.43
CA GLU A 566 -4.42 -6.04 -18.31
C GLU A 566 -5.23 -7.31 -18.64
N PRO A 567 -6.16 -7.76 -17.78
CA PRO A 567 -6.92 -9.00 -18.06
C PRO A 567 -7.72 -8.99 -19.36
N ALA A 568 -8.02 -7.82 -19.91
CA ALA A 568 -8.64 -7.69 -21.22
C ALA A 568 -7.71 -8.17 -22.37
N ARG A 569 -6.41 -8.12 -22.16
CA ARG A 569 -5.41 -8.51 -23.15
C ARG A 569 -4.93 -9.94 -22.90
N PHE A 570 -5.40 -10.87 -23.70
CA PHE A 570 -5.16 -12.30 -23.54
C PHE A 570 -3.89 -12.73 -24.29
N GLY A 571 -2.72 -12.63 -23.64
CA GLY A 571 -1.43 -12.97 -24.21
C GLY A 571 -0.70 -11.81 -24.90
N ARG A 572 0.57 -12.05 -25.21
CA ARG A 572 1.49 -11.12 -25.89
C ARG A 572 2.32 -11.85 -26.94
N SER A 573 2.58 -11.21 -28.05
CA SER A 573 3.45 -11.78 -29.09
C SER A 573 4.93 -11.57 -28.76
N PRO A 574 5.85 -12.42 -29.29
CA PRO A 574 7.29 -12.18 -29.24
C PRO A 574 7.71 -10.84 -29.84
N ALA A 575 7.02 -10.38 -30.89
CA ALA A 575 7.32 -9.09 -31.54
C ALA A 575 7.06 -7.91 -30.57
N GLU A 576 5.95 -7.94 -29.83
CA GLU A 576 5.64 -6.93 -28.79
C GLU A 576 6.66 -6.96 -27.66
N PHE A 577 7.04 -8.15 -27.20
CA PHE A 577 8.08 -8.30 -26.18
C PHE A 577 9.40 -7.67 -26.62
N HIS A 578 9.85 -7.96 -27.85
CA HIS A 578 11.07 -7.38 -28.40
C HIS A 578 10.97 -5.87 -28.62
N ALA A 579 9.81 -5.36 -29.03
CA ALA A 579 9.59 -3.92 -29.20
C ALA A 579 9.70 -3.18 -27.86
N ALA A 580 9.02 -3.68 -26.83
CA ALA A 580 9.06 -3.09 -25.49
C ALA A 580 10.48 -3.14 -24.86
N ASN A 581 11.22 -4.24 -25.07
CA ASN A 581 12.60 -4.33 -24.57
C ASN A 581 13.56 -3.40 -25.33
N ARG A 582 13.40 -3.21 -26.63
CA ARG A 582 14.19 -2.21 -27.40
C ARG A 582 13.92 -0.79 -26.91
N GLU A 583 12.65 -0.46 -26.66
CA GLU A 583 12.27 0.83 -26.14
C GLU A 583 12.87 1.07 -24.74
N ARG A 584 12.75 0.08 -23.84
CA ARG A 584 13.36 0.15 -22.49
C ARG A 584 14.87 0.32 -22.57
N ALA A 585 15.55 -0.44 -23.42
CA ALA A 585 17.00 -0.34 -23.63
C ALA A 585 17.44 1.05 -24.09
N HIS A 586 16.59 1.74 -24.84
CA HIS A 586 16.90 3.09 -25.33
C HIS A 586 16.55 4.17 -24.28
N ALA A 587 15.36 4.10 -23.67
CA ALA A 587 14.86 5.16 -22.80
C ALA A 587 15.33 5.01 -21.34
N HIS A 588 15.36 3.78 -20.80
CA HIS A 588 15.69 3.48 -19.42
C HIS A 588 16.50 2.18 -19.31
N PRO A 589 17.79 2.21 -19.76
CA PRO A 589 18.62 1.00 -19.84
C PRO A 589 18.90 0.36 -18.49
N HIS A 590 18.72 1.09 -17.40
CA HIS A 590 18.93 0.63 -16.03
C HIS A 590 17.63 0.36 -15.26
N ALA A 591 16.45 0.41 -15.91
CA ALA A 591 15.19 0.06 -15.28
C ALA A 591 15.21 -1.35 -14.69
N MET A 592 14.48 -1.57 -13.60
CA MET A 592 14.42 -2.90 -13.00
C MET A 592 13.58 -3.88 -13.82
N LEU A 593 13.99 -5.14 -13.83
CA LEU A 593 13.29 -6.26 -14.45
C LEU A 593 12.78 -7.20 -13.36
N ALA A 594 11.52 -7.10 -13.00
CA ALA A 594 10.88 -7.98 -12.02
C ALA A 594 10.09 -9.12 -12.70
N THR A 595 10.07 -10.29 -12.08
CA THR A 595 9.11 -11.36 -12.36
C THR A 595 8.20 -11.61 -11.16
N ALA A 596 8.60 -11.10 -9.99
CA ALA A 596 7.80 -11.02 -8.77
C ALA A 596 8.23 -9.79 -7.96
N THR A 597 7.31 -9.22 -7.22
CA THR A 597 7.55 -8.12 -6.28
C THR A 597 6.97 -8.48 -4.91
N HIS A 598 7.09 -7.60 -3.91
CA HIS A 598 6.46 -7.81 -2.60
C HIS A 598 4.94 -7.52 -2.63
N ASP A 599 4.44 -6.82 -3.67
CA ASP A 599 3.02 -6.41 -3.82
C ASP A 599 2.23 -7.27 -4.80
N HIS A 600 2.88 -8.20 -5.51
CA HIS A 600 2.18 -9.07 -6.43
C HIS A 600 1.13 -9.95 -5.72
N LYS A 601 0.03 -10.25 -6.41
CA LYS A 601 -1.07 -11.06 -5.84
C LYS A 601 -0.72 -12.56 -5.85
N ARG A 602 0.04 -13.01 -6.85
CA ARG A 602 0.47 -14.40 -7.02
C ARG A 602 1.94 -14.45 -7.41
N GLY A 603 2.69 -15.37 -6.81
CA GLY A 603 4.09 -15.63 -7.15
C GLY A 603 4.27 -16.05 -8.62
N GLU A 604 5.48 -15.90 -9.14
CA GLU A 604 5.81 -16.17 -10.53
C GLU A 604 5.48 -17.61 -10.95
N ASP A 605 5.78 -18.60 -10.13
CA ASP A 605 5.46 -20.01 -10.42
C ASP A 605 3.94 -20.26 -10.44
N THR A 606 3.21 -19.67 -9.50
CA THR A 606 1.74 -19.77 -9.45
C THR A 606 1.12 -19.19 -10.70
N ARG A 607 1.60 -18.01 -11.16
CA ARG A 607 1.10 -17.39 -12.39
C ARG A 607 1.38 -18.25 -13.61
N LEU A 608 2.59 -18.80 -13.73
CA LEU A 608 2.96 -19.65 -14.88
C LEU A 608 2.16 -20.95 -14.92
N ARG A 609 1.87 -21.56 -13.77
CA ARG A 609 1.00 -22.75 -13.70
C ARG A 609 -0.43 -22.43 -14.14
N ILE A 610 -0.98 -21.29 -13.71
CA ILE A 610 -2.30 -20.86 -14.14
C ILE A 610 -2.27 -20.48 -15.64
N ALA A 611 -1.24 -19.79 -16.10
CA ALA A 611 -1.07 -19.42 -17.51
C ALA A 611 -1.02 -20.65 -18.42
N ALA A 612 -0.37 -21.74 -17.99
CA ALA A 612 -0.30 -22.99 -18.74
C ALA A 612 -1.68 -23.59 -19.05
N LEU A 613 -2.74 -23.25 -18.29
CA LEU A 613 -4.11 -23.65 -18.61
C LEU A 613 -4.54 -23.15 -20.01
N SER A 614 -3.97 -22.03 -20.48
CA SER A 614 -4.30 -21.48 -21.81
C SER A 614 -3.92 -22.40 -22.96
N GLU A 615 -2.94 -23.28 -22.76
CA GLU A 615 -2.54 -24.29 -23.75
C GLU A 615 -3.43 -25.54 -23.74
N PHE A 616 -4.27 -25.70 -22.68
CA PHE A 616 -5.14 -26.86 -22.47
C PHE A 616 -6.61 -26.48 -22.23
N PRO A 617 -7.23 -25.66 -23.08
CA PRO A 617 -8.57 -25.14 -22.84
C PRO A 617 -9.66 -26.23 -22.82
N ALA A 618 -9.48 -27.32 -23.58
CA ALA A 618 -10.42 -28.43 -23.61
C ALA A 618 -10.38 -29.26 -22.31
N GLU A 619 -9.17 -29.57 -21.80
CA GLU A 619 -8.91 -30.24 -20.52
C GLU A 619 -9.44 -29.42 -19.38
N TRP A 620 -9.17 -28.12 -19.38
CA TRP A 620 -9.65 -27.19 -18.37
C TRP A 620 -11.20 -27.15 -18.32
N SER A 621 -11.85 -27.01 -19.49
CA SER A 621 -13.31 -27.03 -19.56
C SER A 621 -13.91 -28.32 -19.03
N ARG A 622 -13.30 -29.47 -19.33
CA ARG A 622 -13.77 -30.79 -18.83
C ARG A 622 -13.55 -30.93 -17.32
N ALA A 623 -12.41 -30.47 -16.83
CA ALA A 623 -12.09 -30.49 -15.41
C ALA A 623 -13.10 -29.67 -14.60
N LEU A 624 -13.36 -28.41 -15.00
CA LEU A 624 -14.35 -27.56 -14.36
C LEU A 624 -15.74 -28.22 -14.28
N ALA A 625 -16.20 -28.83 -15.38
CA ALA A 625 -17.49 -29.50 -15.39
C ALA A 625 -17.52 -30.72 -14.45
N ARG A 626 -16.42 -31.44 -14.27
CA ARG A 626 -16.33 -32.56 -13.32
C ARG A 626 -16.27 -32.03 -11.88
N TRP A 627 -15.42 -31.04 -11.61
CA TRP A 627 -15.19 -30.50 -10.27
C TRP A 627 -16.42 -29.83 -9.69
N SER A 628 -17.14 -29.07 -10.51
CA SER A 628 -18.41 -28.46 -10.12
C SER A 628 -19.45 -29.52 -9.68
N ARG A 629 -19.47 -30.71 -10.31
CA ARG A 629 -20.34 -31.82 -9.89
C ARG A 629 -19.82 -32.55 -8.65
N MET A 630 -18.49 -32.76 -8.55
CA MET A 630 -17.89 -33.44 -7.39
C MET A 630 -18.12 -32.63 -6.09
N ASN A 631 -18.06 -31.32 -6.19
CA ASN A 631 -18.19 -30.42 -5.06
C ASN A 631 -19.62 -29.87 -4.85
N ALA A 632 -20.59 -30.32 -5.64
CA ALA A 632 -21.95 -29.81 -5.58
C ALA A 632 -22.59 -29.93 -4.20
N ALA A 633 -22.33 -31.05 -3.48
CA ALA A 633 -22.84 -31.30 -2.13
C ALA A 633 -22.18 -30.44 -1.05
N LEU A 634 -21.03 -29.78 -1.35
CA LEU A 634 -20.33 -28.90 -0.43
C LEU A 634 -20.84 -27.46 -0.50
N ARG A 635 -21.61 -27.09 -1.51
CA ARG A 635 -22.17 -25.76 -1.66
C ARG A 635 -23.26 -25.52 -0.64
N ASP A 636 -23.21 -24.36 0.00
CA ASP A 636 -24.25 -23.89 0.90
C ASP A 636 -25.27 -23.03 0.10
N ALA A 637 -26.40 -23.61 -0.22
CA ALA A 637 -27.46 -22.93 -0.96
C ALA A 637 -28.17 -21.84 -0.13
N ALA A 638 -28.17 -21.96 1.20
CA ALA A 638 -28.79 -20.97 2.07
C ALA A 638 -28.01 -19.63 2.06
N HIS A 639 -26.72 -19.70 1.90
CA HIS A 639 -25.82 -18.52 1.89
C HIS A 639 -25.28 -18.20 0.50
N ASP A 640 -25.68 -18.96 -0.56
CA ASP A 640 -25.15 -18.84 -1.93
C ASP A 640 -23.60 -18.88 -1.95
N ALA A 641 -23.03 -19.84 -1.20
CA ALA A 641 -21.57 -19.95 -0.99
C ALA A 641 -21.02 -21.34 -1.45
N PRO A 642 -19.93 -21.36 -2.25
CA PRO A 642 -19.32 -20.21 -2.93
C PRO A 642 -20.20 -19.68 -4.07
N THR A 643 -20.04 -18.40 -4.44
CA THR A 643 -20.58 -17.96 -5.73
C THR A 643 -19.83 -18.66 -6.86
N PRO A 644 -20.44 -18.77 -8.07
CA PRO A 644 -19.74 -19.37 -9.22
C PRO A 644 -18.41 -18.67 -9.57
N VAL A 645 -18.29 -17.38 -9.27
CA VAL A 645 -17.06 -16.61 -9.44
C VAL A 645 -15.99 -17.05 -8.44
N ASP A 646 -16.36 -17.18 -7.16
CA ASP A 646 -15.45 -17.63 -6.10
C ASP A 646 -15.01 -19.08 -6.32
N GLU A 647 -15.90 -19.91 -6.81
CA GLU A 647 -15.60 -21.31 -7.14
C GLU A 647 -14.61 -21.42 -8.31
N LEU A 648 -14.76 -20.64 -9.39
CA LEU A 648 -13.82 -20.62 -10.51
C LEU A 648 -12.45 -20.07 -10.09
N LEU A 649 -12.43 -19.03 -9.24
CA LEU A 649 -11.23 -18.48 -8.65
C LEU A 649 -10.50 -19.53 -7.79
N PHE A 650 -11.24 -20.23 -6.95
CA PHE A 650 -10.73 -21.30 -6.10
C PHE A 650 -10.06 -22.39 -6.94
N TYR A 651 -10.69 -22.90 -7.99
CA TYR A 651 -10.14 -23.97 -8.83
C TYR A 651 -8.84 -23.56 -9.51
N GLN A 652 -8.75 -22.35 -10.06
CA GLN A 652 -7.49 -21.84 -10.62
C GLN A 652 -6.41 -21.67 -9.54
N THR A 653 -6.82 -21.25 -8.36
CA THR A 653 -5.90 -21.07 -7.23
C THR A 653 -5.31 -22.41 -6.80
N VAL A 654 -6.13 -23.48 -6.72
CA VAL A 654 -5.63 -24.83 -6.42
C VAL A 654 -4.60 -25.26 -7.45
N ILE A 655 -4.88 -25.15 -8.75
CA ILE A 655 -3.93 -25.51 -9.82
C ILE A 655 -2.61 -24.75 -9.69
N GLY A 656 -2.68 -23.44 -9.41
CA GLY A 656 -1.49 -22.59 -9.31
C GLY A 656 -0.63 -22.87 -8.09
N THR A 657 -1.20 -23.39 -7.00
CA THR A 657 -0.55 -23.40 -5.68
C THR A 657 -0.24 -24.76 -5.10
N LEU A 658 -0.65 -25.87 -5.77
CA LEU A 658 -0.30 -27.21 -5.31
C LEU A 658 1.21 -27.33 -5.05
N PRO A 659 1.63 -27.85 -3.88
CA PRO A 659 3.04 -27.98 -3.54
C PRO A 659 3.80 -28.84 -4.57
N PRO A 660 5.06 -28.51 -4.91
CA PRO A 660 5.85 -29.26 -5.89
C PRO A 660 5.98 -30.73 -5.55
N ASP A 661 6.19 -31.07 -4.28
CA ASP A 661 6.33 -32.45 -3.81
C ASP A 661 5.06 -33.28 -4.09
N VAL A 662 3.89 -32.65 -3.91
CA VAL A 662 2.58 -33.25 -4.22
C VAL A 662 2.42 -33.48 -5.73
N LEU A 663 2.92 -32.56 -6.58
CA LEU A 663 2.92 -32.70 -8.04
C LEU A 663 3.84 -33.83 -8.53
N LEU A 664 4.94 -34.04 -7.82
CA LEU A 664 5.90 -35.12 -8.12
C LEU A 664 5.48 -36.50 -7.56
N GLY A 665 4.30 -36.60 -6.97
CA GLY A 665 3.77 -37.86 -6.45
C GLY A 665 4.30 -38.28 -5.08
N ALA A 666 4.97 -37.36 -4.36
CA ALA A 666 5.39 -37.64 -3.00
C ALA A 666 4.16 -37.87 -2.08
N PRO A 667 4.27 -38.71 -1.06
CA PRO A 667 3.25 -38.83 -0.03
C PRO A 667 2.94 -37.46 0.58
N THR A 668 1.67 -37.17 0.74
CA THR A 668 1.26 -35.90 1.36
C THR A 668 1.50 -35.99 2.87
N ASP A 669 2.42 -35.17 3.39
CA ASP A 669 2.53 -34.97 4.83
C ASP A 669 1.24 -34.33 5.35
N ALA A 670 0.62 -34.94 6.36
CA ALA A 670 -0.66 -34.49 6.89
C ALA A 670 -0.60 -33.05 7.46
N ASP A 671 0.46 -32.70 8.16
CA ASP A 671 0.65 -31.37 8.75
C ASP A 671 0.88 -30.31 7.65
N ALA A 672 1.70 -30.64 6.66
CA ALA A 672 1.92 -29.76 5.51
C ALA A 672 0.64 -29.57 4.70
N HIS A 673 -0.18 -30.59 4.57
CA HIS A 673 -1.48 -30.53 3.91
C HIS A 673 -2.46 -29.63 4.69
N ALA A 674 -2.56 -29.81 6.00
CA ALA A 674 -3.41 -28.98 6.84
C ALA A 674 -3.03 -27.48 6.72
N VAL A 675 -1.74 -27.16 6.78
CA VAL A 675 -1.23 -25.79 6.58
C VAL A 675 -1.59 -25.27 5.17
N TYR A 676 -1.52 -26.11 4.15
CA TYR A 676 -1.91 -25.74 2.80
C TYR A 676 -3.41 -25.40 2.72
N VAL A 677 -4.27 -26.26 3.30
CA VAL A 677 -5.74 -26.07 3.34
C VAL A 677 -6.09 -24.78 4.10
N ASP A 678 -5.50 -24.55 5.28
CA ASP A 678 -5.71 -23.33 6.07
C ASP A 678 -5.39 -22.06 5.30
N ARG A 679 -4.28 -22.09 4.55
CA ARG A 679 -3.88 -20.95 3.71
C ARG A 679 -4.87 -20.72 2.56
N LEU A 680 -5.39 -21.76 1.93
CA LEU A 680 -6.37 -21.62 0.86
C LEU A 680 -7.70 -21.09 1.38
N ALA A 681 -8.17 -21.61 2.49
CA ALA A 681 -9.39 -21.16 3.14
C ALA A 681 -9.31 -19.66 3.52
N ALA A 682 -8.22 -19.27 4.18
CA ALA A 682 -7.97 -17.84 4.50
C ALA A 682 -7.88 -16.96 3.24
N TYR A 683 -7.26 -17.45 2.16
CA TYR A 683 -7.20 -16.72 0.89
C TYR A 683 -8.58 -16.60 0.23
N ALA A 684 -9.40 -17.62 0.24
CA ALA A 684 -10.76 -17.59 -0.34
C ALA A 684 -11.61 -16.52 0.35
N VAL A 685 -11.59 -16.47 1.69
CA VAL A 685 -12.29 -15.43 2.47
C VAL A 685 -11.73 -14.04 2.14
N LYS A 686 -10.39 -13.87 2.09
CA LYS A 686 -9.78 -12.60 1.65
C LYS A 686 -10.26 -12.21 0.26
N ALA A 687 -10.22 -13.10 -0.70
CA ALA A 687 -10.63 -12.84 -2.09
C ALA A 687 -12.10 -12.40 -2.17
N ALA A 688 -12.99 -13.06 -1.43
CA ALA A 688 -14.41 -12.70 -1.35
C ALA A 688 -14.62 -11.30 -0.73
N ARG A 689 -13.86 -10.96 0.33
CA ARG A 689 -13.88 -9.61 0.92
C ARG A 689 -13.41 -8.54 -0.04
N GLU A 690 -12.34 -8.80 -0.80
CA GLU A 690 -11.84 -7.89 -1.83
C GLU A 690 -12.82 -7.76 -3.01
N ALA A 691 -13.49 -8.84 -3.39
CA ALA A 691 -14.54 -8.77 -4.40
C ALA A 691 -15.72 -7.88 -4.00
N LYS A 692 -15.96 -7.65 -2.71
CA LYS A 692 -16.99 -6.74 -2.17
C LYS A 692 -18.39 -6.99 -2.74
N ARG A 693 -18.75 -8.25 -2.95
CA ARG A 693 -20.09 -8.67 -3.47
C ARG A 693 -20.96 -9.27 -2.40
N ARG A 694 -20.47 -10.28 -1.66
CA ARG A 694 -21.22 -11.00 -0.61
C ARG A 694 -20.73 -10.65 0.79
N THR A 695 -19.49 -10.26 0.90
CA THR A 695 -18.81 -9.83 2.12
C THR A 695 -17.81 -8.74 1.77
N SER A 696 -17.34 -7.98 2.75
CA SER A 696 -16.27 -7.00 2.58
C SER A 696 -15.51 -6.80 3.89
N TRP A 697 -14.40 -6.06 3.85
CA TRP A 697 -13.64 -5.70 5.05
C TRP A 697 -14.43 -4.81 6.00
N THR A 698 -15.30 -3.95 5.45
CA THR A 698 -16.10 -2.98 6.20
C THR A 698 -17.48 -3.51 6.60
N ASP A 699 -17.93 -4.56 5.95
CA ASP A 699 -19.23 -5.22 6.23
C ASP A 699 -19.10 -6.75 6.06
N PRO A 700 -18.43 -7.44 7.00
CA PRO A 700 -18.23 -8.87 6.95
C PRO A 700 -19.53 -9.63 7.07
N ASN A 701 -19.76 -10.57 6.14
CA ASN A 701 -20.85 -11.55 6.21
C ASN A 701 -20.27 -12.86 6.77
N GLU A 702 -20.30 -13.01 8.09
CA GLU A 702 -19.71 -14.16 8.79
C GLU A 702 -20.31 -15.50 8.33
N ALA A 703 -21.60 -15.53 8.01
CA ALA A 703 -22.27 -16.76 7.55
C ALA A 703 -21.75 -17.19 6.17
N TYR A 704 -21.66 -16.24 5.22
CA TYR A 704 -21.05 -16.50 3.92
C TYR A 704 -19.60 -16.95 4.03
N GLU A 705 -18.81 -16.26 4.84
CA GLU A 705 -17.37 -16.57 5.03
C GLU A 705 -17.16 -17.95 5.65
N ALA A 706 -17.98 -18.33 6.63
CA ALA A 706 -17.93 -19.66 7.24
C ALA A 706 -18.32 -20.77 6.25
N ALA A 707 -19.35 -20.52 5.42
CA ALA A 707 -19.77 -21.47 4.39
C ALA A 707 -18.70 -21.63 3.29
N LEU A 708 -18.05 -20.54 2.89
CA LEU A 708 -16.94 -20.57 1.94
C LEU A 708 -15.71 -21.30 2.51
N ASP A 709 -15.36 -21.09 3.76
CA ASP A 709 -14.28 -21.80 4.45
C ASP A 709 -14.58 -23.31 4.50
N ALA A 710 -15.82 -23.68 4.88
CA ALA A 710 -16.23 -25.08 4.91
C ALA A 710 -16.18 -25.75 3.52
N PHE A 711 -16.59 -25.03 2.46
CA PHE A 711 -16.47 -25.52 1.08
C PHE A 711 -15.02 -25.82 0.72
N VAL A 712 -14.11 -24.90 0.97
CA VAL A 712 -12.67 -25.05 0.64
C VAL A 712 -12.07 -26.23 1.41
N ARG A 713 -12.36 -26.35 2.71
CA ARG A 713 -11.88 -27.48 3.54
C ARG A 713 -12.44 -28.81 3.11
N GLY A 714 -13.73 -28.85 2.81
CA GLY A 714 -14.39 -30.06 2.31
C GLY A 714 -13.86 -30.50 0.97
N ALA A 715 -13.64 -29.59 0.03
CA ALA A 715 -13.10 -29.89 -1.29
C ALA A 715 -11.65 -30.39 -1.23
N LEU A 716 -10.82 -29.81 -0.35
CA LEU A 716 -9.39 -30.12 -0.24
C LEU A 716 -9.06 -31.27 0.72
N GLY A 717 -10.03 -32.02 1.23
CA GLY A 717 -9.75 -33.23 1.98
C GLY A 717 -8.80 -34.14 1.18
N SER A 718 -7.79 -34.73 1.83
CA SER A 718 -6.70 -35.47 1.17
C SER A 718 -7.16 -36.61 0.24
N GLU A 719 -8.30 -37.23 0.53
CA GLU A 719 -8.88 -38.35 -0.20
C GLU A 719 -10.08 -37.96 -1.07
N THR A 720 -10.40 -36.68 -1.21
CA THR A 720 -11.55 -36.27 -2.04
C THR A 720 -11.30 -36.57 -3.52
N PRO A 721 -12.36 -36.94 -4.28
CA PRO A 721 -12.24 -37.11 -5.72
C PRO A 721 -11.76 -35.85 -6.43
N PHE A 722 -12.19 -34.67 -5.96
CA PHE A 722 -11.75 -33.39 -6.50
C PHE A 722 -10.25 -33.20 -6.33
N PHE A 723 -9.71 -33.37 -5.11
CA PHE A 723 -8.31 -33.11 -4.85
C PHE A 723 -7.39 -34.04 -5.65
N ARG A 724 -7.79 -35.31 -5.79
CA ARG A 724 -7.06 -36.28 -6.65
C ARG A 724 -7.08 -35.89 -8.14
N ASP A 725 -8.23 -35.49 -8.68
CA ASP A 725 -8.35 -35.04 -10.08
C ASP A 725 -7.62 -33.73 -10.35
N ALA A 726 -7.65 -32.78 -9.39
CA ALA A 726 -6.88 -31.53 -9.47
C ALA A 726 -5.37 -31.77 -9.47
N ARG A 727 -4.87 -32.69 -8.63
CA ARG A 727 -3.46 -33.12 -8.64
C ARG A 727 -3.07 -33.73 -10.00
N ALA A 728 -3.92 -34.56 -10.57
CA ALA A 728 -3.67 -35.21 -11.86
C ALA A 728 -3.56 -34.16 -12.98
N LEU A 729 -4.47 -33.21 -13.04
CA LEU A 729 -4.39 -32.11 -14.02
C LEU A 729 -3.16 -31.23 -13.79
N ALA A 730 -2.87 -30.83 -12.55
CA ALA A 730 -1.72 -30.02 -12.25
C ALA A 730 -0.39 -30.74 -12.60
N ALA A 731 -0.31 -32.07 -12.38
CA ALA A 731 0.85 -32.87 -12.79
C ALA A 731 1.02 -32.93 -14.33
N GLN A 732 -0.09 -32.93 -15.07
CA GLN A 732 -0.07 -32.83 -16.53
C GLN A 732 0.47 -31.46 -17.00
N LEU A 733 0.13 -30.38 -16.31
CA LEU A 733 0.59 -29.04 -16.64
C LEU A 733 2.01 -28.74 -16.16
N ALA A 734 2.53 -29.48 -15.17
CA ALA A 734 3.81 -29.21 -14.53
C ALA A 734 5.00 -29.16 -15.50
N PRO A 735 5.17 -30.05 -16.50
CA PRO A 735 6.27 -29.95 -17.45
C PRO A 735 6.24 -28.66 -18.27
N VAL A 736 5.06 -28.22 -18.71
CA VAL A 736 4.88 -26.97 -19.48
C VAL A 736 5.24 -25.78 -18.61
N SER A 737 4.68 -25.68 -17.42
CA SER A 737 4.97 -24.59 -16.51
C SER A 737 6.44 -24.55 -16.05
N ALA A 738 7.12 -25.69 -15.95
CA ALA A 738 8.56 -25.76 -15.65
C ALA A 738 9.39 -25.18 -16.81
N VAL A 739 9.05 -25.53 -18.07
CA VAL A 739 9.70 -24.93 -19.25
C VAL A 739 9.46 -23.42 -19.31
N HIS A 740 8.23 -22.99 -19.07
CA HIS A 740 7.90 -21.56 -18.96
C HIS A 740 8.73 -20.85 -17.88
N GLY A 741 8.89 -21.47 -16.71
CA GLY A 741 9.72 -20.93 -15.63
C GLY A 741 11.18 -20.76 -16.04
N LEU A 742 11.78 -21.76 -16.68
CA LEU A 742 13.15 -21.68 -17.20
C LEU A 742 13.27 -20.60 -18.29
N ALA A 743 12.30 -20.54 -19.22
CA ALA A 743 12.28 -19.54 -20.26
C ALA A 743 12.12 -18.12 -19.68
N GLN A 744 11.23 -17.93 -18.69
CA GLN A 744 11.06 -16.66 -17.99
C GLN A 744 12.36 -16.18 -17.35
N VAL A 745 13.10 -17.07 -16.66
CA VAL A 745 14.40 -16.75 -16.08
C VAL A 745 15.42 -16.39 -17.15
N ALA A 746 15.51 -17.16 -18.22
CA ALA A 746 16.41 -16.87 -19.34
C ALA A 746 16.12 -15.51 -20.00
N LEU A 747 14.84 -15.21 -20.25
CA LEU A 747 14.41 -13.92 -20.80
C LEU A 747 14.73 -12.75 -19.85
N LYS A 748 14.55 -12.93 -18.56
CA LYS A 748 14.91 -11.94 -17.55
C LYS A 748 16.40 -11.67 -17.48
N LEU A 749 17.24 -12.72 -17.57
CA LEU A 749 18.70 -12.61 -17.56
C LEU A 749 19.28 -11.98 -18.84
N THR A 750 18.56 -12.08 -19.95
CA THR A 750 19.03 -11.61 -21.26
C THR A 750 18.41 -10.28 -21.70
N ALA A 751 17.32 -9.85 -21.06
CA ALA A 751 16.70 -8.56 -21.34
C ALA A 751 17.58 -7.40 -20.83
N PRO A 752 17.61 -6.25 -21.54
CA PRO A 752 18.32 -5.08 -21.05
C PRO A 752 17.62 -4.48 -19.82
N GLY A 753 18.39 -4.24 -18.75
CA GLY A 753 17.90 -3.69 -17.50
C GLY A 753 18.60 -4.29 -16.28
N SER A 754 18.30 -3.74 -15.12
CA SER A 754 18.77 -4.27 -13.83
C SER A 754 17.88 -5.43 -13.38
N ILE A 755 18.46 -6.60 -13.14
CA ILE A 755 17.71 -7.78 -12.70
C ILE A 755 17.26 -7.59 -11.26
N ARG A 756 15.97 -7.54 -11.02
CA ARG A 756 15.42 -7.62 -9.67
C ARG A 756 15.33 -9.08 -9.26
N GLY A 757 16.20 -9.49 -8.33
CA GLY A 757 16.24 -10.85 -7.80
C GLY A 757 14.90 -11.20 -7.16
N ALA A 758 14.33 -12.25 -7.69
CA ALA A 758 13.31 -13.00 -7.02
C ALA A 758 13.91 -14.32 -6.62
N SER A 759 13.52 -14.75 -5.51
CA SER A 759 13.75 -16.04 -4.95
C SER A 759 13.48 -17.19 -5.92
N CYS A 760 14.25 -18.23 -5.83
CA CYS A 760 13.94 -19.52 -6.44
C CYS A 760 12.59 -20.06 -5.97
N GLY A 761 11.78 -20.47 -6.90
CA GLY A 761 10.58 -21.29 -6.84
C GLY A 761 9.94 -21.55 -5.49
N THR A 762 9.04 -20.68 -5.07
CA THR A 762 8.01 -21.00 -4.10
C THR A 762 6.68 -20.49 -4.61
N SER A 763 5.70 -21.38 -4.67
CA SER A 763 4.29 -21.04 -4.91
C SER A 763 3.77 -20.17 -3.75
N ARG A 764 4.09 -18.86 -3.77
CA ARG A 764 3.68 -17.92 -2.72
C ARG A 764 2.58 -16.99 -3.24
N TRP A 765 1.63 -16.78 -2.40
CA TRP A 765 0.61 -15.75 -2.48
C TRP A 765 0.74 -14.82 -1.27
N SER A 766 0.36 -13.59 -1.46
CA SER A 766 0.30 -12.61 -0.39
C SER A 766 -0.85 -12.96 0.56
N THR A 767 -0.58 -13.77 1.59
CA THR A 767 -1.43 -13.85 2.77
C THR A 767 -0.70 -13.19 3.93
N PRO A 768 -1.35 -12.36 4.73
CA PRO A 768 -0.77 -11.91 5.99
C PRO A 768 -0.57 -13.15 6.88
N THR A 769 0.67 -13.53 7.12
CA THR A 769 0.97 -14.60 8.06
C THR A 769 0.98 -14.03 9.47
N THR A 770 -0.07 -14.31 10.22
CA THR A 770 0.02 -14.32 11.68
C THR A 770 0.92 -15.48 12.09
N GLY A 771 2.08 -15.17 12.66
CA GLY A 771 2.88 -16.10 13.45
C GLY A 771 3.70 -17.15 12.71
N GLY A 772 4.68 -16.72 11.93
CA GLY A 772 5.68 -17.64 11.36
C GLY A 772 7.01 -17.59 12.09
N ARG A 773 7.18 -18.37 13.15
CA ARG A 773 8.52 -18.66 13.67
C ARG A 773 9.31 -19.45 12.62
N SER A 774 10.55 -18.99 12.30
CA SER A 774 11.67 -19.78 11.82
C SER A 774 11.80 -20.15 10.33
N ILE A 775 11.36 -19.32 9.39
CA ILE A 775 11.78 -19.52 7.98
C ILE A 775 13.25 -19.10 7.80
N THR A 776 13.70 -18.07 8.49
CA THR A 776 15.09 -17.57 8.47
C THR A 776 16.11 -18.58 9.01
N ALA A 777 15.79 -19.30 10.09
CA ALA A 777 16.69 -20.32 10.66
C ALA A 777 16.79 -21.57 9.78
N ARG A 778 15.75 -21.93 9.02
CA ARG A 778 15.79 -23.00 8.03
C ARG A 778 16.53 -22.58 6.76
N ALA A 779 16.38 -21.34 6.32
CA ALA A 779 17.08 -20.80 5.15
C ALA A 779 18.59 -20.65 5.43
N ALA A 780 18.98 -20.12 6.57
CA ALA A 780 20.38 -20.02 6.97
C ALA A 780 21.03 -21.41 7.18
N ARG A 781 20.27 -22.42 7.62
CA ARG A 781 20.77 -23.80 7.70
C ARG A 781 20.85 -24.47 6.32
N ARG A 782 19.89 -24.26 5.42
CA ARG A 782 19.93 -24.76 4.05
C ARG A 782 20.98 -24.06 3.20
N SER A 783 21.21 -22.74 3.36
CA SER A 783 22.27 -22.03 2.65
C SER A 783 23.66 -22.49 3.07
N ARG A 784 23.89 -22.78 4.36
CA ARG A 784 25.18 -23.39 4.81
C ARG A 784 25.37 -24.79 4.25
N HIS A 785 24.33 -25.55 4.06
CA HIS A 785 24.40 -26.87 3.43
C HIS A 785 24.61 -26.76 1.92
N PHE A 786 23.95 -25.81 1.26
CA PHE A 786 24.08 -25.53 -0.18
C PHE A 786 25.47 -25.00 -0.52
N ALA A 787 25.97 -23.99 0.24
CA ALA A 787 27.32 -23.46 0.06
C ALA A 787 28.41 -24.54 0.24
N ARG A 788 28.26 -25.43 1.23
CA ARG A 788 29.19 -26.55 1.41
C ARG A 788 29.12 -27.61 0.31
N THR A 789 27.98 -27.78 -0.34
CA THR A 789 27.77 -28.76 -1.43
C THR A 789 28.19 -28.18 -2.79
N THR A 790 27.97 -26.87 -3.03
CA THR A 790 28.33 -26.21 -4.29
C THR A 790 29.85 -25.99 -4.41
N ILE A 791 30.55 -25.66 -3.32
CA ILE A 791 32.01 -25.47 -3.32
C ILE A 791 32.75 -26.82 -3.56
N ARG A 792 32.12 -27.97 -3.26
CA ARG A 792 32.72 -29.27 -3.55
C ARG A 792 32.49 -29.81 -4.97
N ARG A 793 31.67 -29.17 -5.81
CA ARG A 793 31.29 -29.64 -7.16
C ARG A 793 31.76 -28.78 -8.33
N CYS A 794 32.64 -27.82 -8.11
CA CYS A 794 33.35 -27.15 -9.18
C CYS A 794 34.70 -27.85 -9.45
N SER A 795 34.64 -29.13 -9.82
CA SER A 795 35.70 -29.84 -10.52
C SER A 795 35.06 -30.53 -11.73
N PRO A 796 35.62 -30.41 -12.93
CA PRO A 796 35.00 -30.92 -14.12
C PRO A 796 35.19 -32.43 -14.25
N ALA A 797 34.12 -33.20 -14.08
CA ALA A 797 34.02 -34.58 -14.58
C ALA A 797 32.57 -35.06 -14.68
N ASN A 798 32.16 -35.33 -15.91
CA ASN A 798 31.19 -36.31 -16.41
C ASN A 798 29.72 -36.32 -15.96
N SER A 799 28.90 -35.98 -16.91
CA SER A 799 27.57 -36.48 -17.29
C SER A 799 26.93 -37.55 -16.39
N SER A 800 25.93 -37.15 -15.66
CA SER A 800 24.66 -37.88 -15.46
C SER A 800 23.73 -36.95 -14.66
N THR A 801 22.63 -36.59 -15.24
CA THR A 801 21.58 -35.70 -14.70
C THR A 801 20.85 -36.32 -13.53
N PRO A 802 20.73 -35.62 -12.41
CA PRO A 802 19.49 -35.63 -11.63
C PRO A 802 18.86 -34.23 -11.65
N GLY A 803 17.54 -34.21 -11.74
CA GLY A 803 16.75 -33.01 -11.79
C GLY A 803 16.96 -32.06 -10.58
N PRO A 804 16.69 -30.77 -10.74
CA PRO A 804 17.03 -29.78 -9.75
C PRO A 804 16.09 -29.86 -8.55
N THR A 805 16.64 -30.17 -7.41
CA THR A 805 16.00 -29.90 -6.13
C THR A 805 15.92 -28.39 -5.93
N ALA A 806 14.71 -27.87 -5.92
CA ALA A 806 14.44 -26.47 -5.66
C ALA A 806 14.95 -26.07 -4.26
N ALA A 807 15.97 -25.22 -4.22
CA ALA A 807 16.33 -24.55 -2.99
C ALA A 807 15.28 -23.45 -2.71
N SER A 808 14.54 -23.61 -1.60
CA SER A 808 13.59 -22.59 -1.17
C SER A 808 14.32 -21.33 -0.75
N SER A 809 14.06 -20.23 -1.43
CA SER A 809 14.54 -18.93 -0.99
C SER A 809 13.64 -18.40 0.12
N SER A 810 14.28 -17.83 1.11
CA SER A 810 13.65 -17.10 2.18
C SER A 810 13.32 -15.66 1.75
N SER A 811 12.21 -15.47 1.08
CA SER A 811 11.60 -14.15 1.08
C SER A 811 10.39 -14.19 2.01
N SER A 812 10.46 -13.45 3.09
CA SER A 812 9.29 -13.18 3.92
C SER A 812 8.17 -12.66 3.04
N PRO A 813 6.93 -13.04 3.30
CA PRO A 813 5.80 -12.45 2.59
C PRO A 813 5.74 -10.98 2.96
N GLY A 814 6.14 -10.11 2.04
CA GLY A 814 5.79 -8.71 2.11
C GLY A 814 4.27 -8.65 2.11
N GLY A 815 3.68 -8.27 3.23
CA GLY A 815 2.26 -8.01 3.28
C GLY A 815 1.95 -6.88 2.29
N SER A 816 1.08 -7.13 1.33
CA SER A 816 0.43 -6.01 0.67
C SER A 816 -0.14 -5.11 1.78
N CYS A 817 0.16 -3.81 1.73
CA CYS A 817 -0.47 -2.80 2.57
C CYS A 817 -1.96 -2.71 2.24
N SER A 818 -2.73 -3.70 2.61
CA SER A 818 -4.18 -3.63 2.56
C SER A 818 -4.75 -4.27 3.81
N CYS A 819 -5.27 -3.43 4.69
CA CYS A 819 -6.31 -3.75 5.67
C CYS A 819 -6.07 -4.89 6.65
N GLY A 820 -4.88 -5.04 7.23
CA GLY A 820 -4.65 -6.00 8.32
C GLY A 820 -4.97 -5.49 9.74
N ALA A 821 -5.10 -4.18 9.92
CA ALA A 821 -5.19 -3.59 11.27
C ALA A 821 -6.55 -3.81 11.96
N ASN A 822 -7.64 -4.00 11.21
CA ASN A 822 -8.97 -4.04 11.82
C ASN A 822 -9.43 -5.44 12.30
N ALA A 823 -8.78 -6.52 11.91
CA ALA A 823 -9.21 -7.86 12.33
C ALA A 823 -8.85 -8.21 13.78
N ARG A 824 -7.85 -7.56 14.38
CA ARG A 824 -7.44 -7.87 15.76
C ARG A 824 -8.33 -7.25 16.85
N GLN A 825 -9.06 -6.18 16.55
CA GLN A 825 -9.92 -5.51 17.55
C GLN A 825 -11.20 -6.27 17.88
N ARG A 826 -11.62 -7.24 17.08
CA ARG A 826 -12.90 -7.95 17.27
C ARG A 826 -12.85 -9.14 18.23
N SER A 827 -11.70 -9.75 18.47
CA SER A 827 -11.62 -10.94 19.35
C SER A 827 -11.67 -10.61 20.85
N ALA A 828 -11.36 -9.37 21.25
CA ALA A 828 -11.40 -8.96 22.64
C ALA A 828 -12.82 -8.65 23.16
N ALA A 829 -13.74 -8.26 22.29
CA ALA A 829 -15.10 -7.87 22.70
C ALA A 829 -16.04 -9.05 23.04
N ARG A 830 -15.68 -10.29 22.73
CA ARG A 830 -16.53 -11.46 22.99
C ARG A 830 -16.29 -12.17 24.34
N ARG A 831 -15.37 -11.73 25.18
CA ARG A 831 -15.06 -12.44 26.46
C ARG A 831 -15.71 -11.88 27.71
N THR A 832 -16.60 -10.92 27.63
CA THR A 832 -17.26 -10.31 28.79
C THR A 832 -18.79 -10.29 28.72
N ALA A 833 -19.40 -11.32 28.16
CA ALA A 833 -20.84 -11.52 28.30
C ALA A 833 -21.09 -12.98 28.70
N HIS A 834 -20.88 -13.27 29.98
CA HIS A 834 -21.64 -14.21 30.81
C HIS A 834 -21.51 -13.77 32.23
#